data_57ab407167d6316718a66bf3771b84aa
#
_entry.id   57ab407167d6316718a66bf3771b84aa
#
_cell.length_a   1.000
_cell.length_b   1.000
_cell.length_c   1.000
_cell.angle_alpha   90.00
_cell.angle_beta   90.00
_cell.angle_gamma   90.00
#
_symmetry.space_group_name_H-M   'P 1'
#
loop_
_entity.id
_entity.type
_entity.pdbx_description
1 polymer ?
#
loop_
_entity_poly.entity_id
_entity_poly.type
_entity_poly.pdbx_seq_one_letter_code
_entity_poly.pdbx_strand_id
1 'polypeptide(L)'
;MSHSVRYIRLLPIIVLGLVLASCSTPTELPHTPAETAAAAPPPPIVALSPEASVATMQLPSGYRLEPVLTEPDIAEPVMIAFDGNGRMYVAEMRTYMQDADATGEQAPFSRVSRHEDTDGDGVYDKHTVFADKLLLPRIMLPLDDRIIIGETNTDDLYIYRDSDGDGVADEKTLWFKGGPRGGNMEHQPNGLVWAMDNGIYSTYYDYRLRFGADGKAMKEEIPVNGGQWGLTQDDWGKVWFVNAGNETGPVHFQQHIIYGQFSAPDELIGQYKAVWPLSHVGDTQGGPGELRPDKTLNHFTATCGQDIFRGDRLPAELRGNLLFAEPVGRLIRRTLITVDDGVTHLANAYEDQKSEFLRATDPLFRPVNMITAPDGTLYIVDMYRGIIQQGNWTQKGSYLREQIEAHKLQREIGRGRIYRLRHENFERGPQPHMLDETPAEWVQHLSHPNGWWRDTAQRLLVLRRDLSVVPALEKLGARDSADPRPRLHALWTLEGLSALSDKLILRALKSTDAQVRMEGLRLADARVRAKSTAHTALVAAMRGELKDADPRVTIQAMLSVRRAGLPDAKKMIQATAAASNSVGVYAINEQLWDEANNEDPQLIRLLGVNGLKAYRSGRTLYGSVCFACHGTDGHGAPKPGADGRTIAPSLAGSPRMLGDERATIAIVLHGLQGAVDGVDYGAPMVPMNSYSDAELANVLTYIRNSFGNRAPAVAPETVAARRAADAGRTNYWTLAELTSQIPALGVPRALFKRRAEWKLAANMAARDNSPLEAMLDGDPKTGYFTQDVKPFPLEWLTVELPARSRIVGIDIDSRGEKSEAGKEIGWAPVYSVEISDDGKTWTMVDAKVVGEPHARFNLPAPVEARHLRIAITEKDSWQAWVIKELNLYGDEK
;
A
#
# COMPACT_ATOMS: atom_id res chain seq x y z
N MET A 1 -14.27 -51.31 24.94
CA MET A 1 -15.68 -51.57 25.09
C MET A 1 -16.43 -50.66 24.16
N SER A 2 -17.01 -51.23 23.11
CA SER A 2 -17.68 -50.54 22.02
C SER A 2 -19.14 -50.27 22.41
N HIS A 3 -19.64 -49.07 22.06
CA HIS A 3 -21.10 -48.88 21.92
C HIS A 3 -21.34 -48.12 20.61
N SER A 4 -21.88 -48.87 19.68
CA SER A 4 -22.50 -48.44 18.44
C SER A 4 -23.93 -47.95 18.68
N VAL A 5 -24.27 -46.77 18.15
CA VAL A 5 -25.62 -46.26 18.10
C VAL A 5 -26.07 -46.30 16.63
N ARG A 6 -27.21 -47.03 16.41
CA ARG A 6 -27.88 -47.19 15.14
C ARG A 6 -28.79 -45.99 14.86
N TYR A 7 -28.70 -45.43 13.66
CA TYR A 7 -29.69 -44.49 13.13
C TYR A 7 -30.84 -45.23 12.45
N ILE A 8 -32.08 -44.93 12.88
CA ILE A 8 -33.32 -45.34 12.23
C ILE A 8 -33.71 -44.27 11.21
N ARG A 9 -33.89 -44.70 9.96
CA ARG A 9 -34.45 -43.88 8.87
C ARG A 9 -35.98 -44.02 8.87
N LEU A 10 -36.68 -42.88 8.94
CA LEU A 10 -38.14 -42.79 8.66
C LEU A 10 -38.33 -42.17 7.27
N LEU A 11 -39.00 -42.88 6.38
CA LEU A 11 -39.49 -42.37 5.09
C LEU A 11 -40.88 -41.73 5.31
N PRO A 12 -41.20 -40.61 4.65
CA PRO A 12 -42.59 -40.18 4.53
C PRO A 12 -43.23 -40.71 3.22
N ILE A 13 -44.42 -41.21 3.38
CA ILE A 13 -45.34 -41.70 2.33
C ILE A 13 -45.92 -40.47 1.61
N ILE A 14 -45.80 -40.46 0.24
CA ILE A 14 -46.44 -39.46 -0.60
C ILE A 14 -47.81 -40.06 -1.05
N VAL A 15 -48.89 -39.36 -0.70
CA VAL A 15 -50.25 -39.64 -1.21
C VAL A 15 -50.46 -38.74 -2.44
N LEU A 16 -50.68 -39.40 -3.59
CA LEU A 16 -50.96 -38.75 -4.86
C LEU A 16 -52.47 -38.56 -5.00
N GLY A 17 -52.93 -37.30 -4.95
CA GLY A 17 -54.35 -36.97 -5.26
C GLY A 17 -54.41 -36.31 -6.65
N LEU A 18 -55.02 -36.96 -7.59
CA LEU A 18 -55.42 -36.43 -8.90
C LEU A 18 -56.60 -35.47 -8.75
N VAL A 19 -56.41 -34.21 -9.16
CA VAL A 19 -57.56 -33.32 -9.43
C VAL A 19 -57.45 -32.85 -10.87
N LEU A 20 -58.45 -33.20 -11.64
CA LEU A 20 -58.74 -32.71 -12.98
C LEU A 20 -59.17 -31.21 -12.87
N ALA A 21 -58.50 -30.32 -13.46
CA ALA A 21 -58.93 -28.93 -13.63
C ALA A 21 -58.90 -28.55 -15.11
N SER A 22 -60.05 -28.16 -15.58
CA SER A 22 -60.34 -27.66 -16.93
C SER A 22 -59.56 -26.33 -17.23
N CYS A 23 -59.07 -26.25 -18.44
CA CYS A 23 -58.49 -25.03 -19.01
C CYS A 23 -59.50 -23.91 -19.17
N SER A 24 -59.28 -22.80 -18.51
CA SER A 24 -59.76 -21.46 -18.89
C SER A 24 -58.59 -20.51 -18.91
N THR A 25 -58.37 -19.92 -20.07
CA THR A 25 -57.34 -18.90 -20.32
C THR A 25 -57.66 -17.64 -19.51
N PRO A 26 -56.70 -17.11 -18.72
CA PRO A 26 -56.86 -15.80 -18.13
C PRO A 26 -56.47 -14.73 -19.14
N THR A 27 -57.37 -13.80 -19.37
CA THR A 27 -57.13 -12.54 -20.05
C THR A 27 -56.14 -11.71 -19.23
N GLU A 28 -54.94 -11.43 -19.76
CA GLU A 28 -53.99 -10.50 -19.13
C GLU A 28 -54.59 -9.10 -19.06
N LEU A 29 -54.77 -8.59 -17.86
CA LEU A 29 -54.97 -7.16 -17.61
C LEU A 29 -53.62 -6.47 -17.73
N PRO A 30 -53.51 -5.28 -18.31
CA PRO A 30 -52.24 -4.54 -18.43
C PRO A 30 -51.78 -4.16 -17.01
N HIS A 31 -50.64 -4.74 -16.60
CA HIS A 31 -49.88 -4.26 -15.44
C HIS A 31 -49.32 -2.87 -15.73
N THR A 32 -49.94 -1.85 -15.20
CA THR A 32 -49.30 -0.56 -15.00
C THR A 32 -48.15 -0.79 -14.00
N PRO A 33 -46.92 -0.42 -14.31
CA PRO A 33 -45.85 -0.48 -13.29
C PRO A 33 -46.29 0.43 -12.13
N ALA A 34 -46.38 -0.12 -10.93
CA ALA A 34 -46.54 0.69 -9.73
C ALA A 34 -45.30 1.61 -9.68
N GLU A 35 -45.53 2.90 -9.82
CA GLU A 35 -44.55 3.92 -9.52
C GLU A 35 -44.12 3.71 -8.07
N THR A 36 -42.96 3.13 -7.87
CA THR A 36 -42.33 3.07 -6.55
C THR A 36 -42.14 4.49 -6.08
N ALA A 37 -42.99 4.91 -5.13
CA ALA A 37 -42.85 6.21 -4.50
C ALA A 37 -41.38 6.35 -4.05
N ALA A 38 -40.68 7.37 -4.55
CA ALA A 38 -39.31 7.66 -4.16
C ALA A 38 -39.25 7.72 -2.64
N ALA A 39 -38.41 6.92 -2.02
CA ALA A 39 -38.21 6.95 -0.58
C ALA A 39 -37.87 8.39 -0.14
N ALA A 40 -38.50 8.85 0.93
CA ALA A 40 -38.20 10.18 1.46
C ALA A 40 -36.68 10.34 1.71
N PRO A 41 -36.07 11.47 1.36
CA PRO A 41 -34.65 11.68 1.60
C PRO A 41 -34.35 11.50 3.11
N PRO A 42 -33.18 10.94 3.45
CA PRO A 42 -32.78 10.78 4.84
C PRO A 42 -32.73 12.18 5.54
N PRO A 43 -32.93 12.23 6.86
CA PRO A 43 -32.79 13.49 7.58
C PRO A 43 -31.35 14.03 7.49
N PRO A 44 -31.16 15.36 7.44
CA PRO A 44 -29.82 15.94 7.50
C PRO A 44 -29.10 15.54 8.78
N ILE A 45 -27.81 15.24 8.64
CA ILE A 45 -26.93 15.02 9.79
C ILE A 45 -26.55 16.38 10.38
N VAL A 46 -26.58 16.47 11.70
CA VAL A 46 -26.32 17.70 12.48
C VAL A 46 -25.26 17.37 13.54
N ALA A 47 -24.34 18.32 13.76
CA ALA A 47 -23.27 18.15 14.74
C ALA A 47 -23.81 18.05 16.16
N LEU A 48 -23.24 17.16 16.94
CA LEU A 48 -23.44 17.01 18.38
C LEU A 48 -22.43 17.89 19.17
N SER A 49 -22.72 18.20 20.43
CA SER A 49 -21.68 18.74 21.31
C SER A 49 -20.58 17.67 21.54
N PRO A 50 -19.36 18.05 21.99
CA PRO A 50 -18.31 17.09 22.30
C PRO A 50 -18.76 15.99 23.26
N GLU A 51 -19.48 16.31 24.32
CA GLU A 51 -19.99 15.35 25.31
C GLU A 51 -21.09 14.46 24.72
N ALA A 52 -21.97 15.01 23.91
CA ALA A 52 -23.04 14.25 23.26
C ALA A 52 -22.45 13.28 22.21
N SER A 53 -21.42 13.70 21.50
CA SER A 53 -20.69 12.81 20.57
C SER A 53 -20.00 11.66 21.31
N VAL A 54 -19.27 11.95 22.40
CA VAL A 54 -18.65 10.91 23.26
C VAL A 54 -19.70 9.91 23.76
N ALA A 55 -20.91 10.37 24.09
CA ALA A 55 -21.98 9.47 24.53
C ALA A 55 -22.46 8.48 23.44
N THR A 56 -22.14 8.72 22.18
CA THR A 56 -22.41 7.80 21.04
C THR A 56 -21.35 6.74 20.84
N MET A 57 -20.22 6.85 21.53
CA MET A 57 -19.04 6.02 21.33
C MET A 57 -19.05 4.80 22.24
N GLN A 58 -18.74 3.65 21.68
CA GLN A 58 -18.56 2.41 22.40
C GLN A 58 -17.08 2.08 22.55
N LEU A 59 -16.67 1.80 23.77
CA LEU A 59 -15.33 1.39 24.17
C LEU A 59 -15.41 0.12 25.05
N PRO A 60 -14.33 -0.64 25.21
CA PRO A 60 -14.26 -1.70 26.19
C PRO A 60 -14.46 -1.17 27.62
N SER A 61 -14.92 -2.04 28.51
CA SER A 61 -15.16 -1.68 29.92
C SER A 61 -13.94 -1.02 30.57
N GLY A 62 -14.14 0.00 31.38
CA GLY A 62 -13.10 0.76 32.06
C GLY A 62 -12.47 1.88 31.23
N TYR A 63 -12.59 1.86 29.91
CA TYR A 63 -12.10 2.96 29.05
C TYR A 63 -13.15 4.04 28.84
N ARG A 64 -12.70 5.28 28.72
CA ARG A 64 -13.53 6.43 28.37
C ARG A 64 -12.71 7.49 27.61
N LEU A 65 -13.39 8.29 26.80
CA LEU A 65 -12.82 9.46 26.15
C LEU A 65 -13.14 10.73 26.94
N GLU A 66 -12.18 11.64 26.94
CA GLU A 66 -12.27 12.95 27.55
C GLU A 66 -11.86 13.99 26.52
N PRO A 67 -12.74 14.94 26.14
CA PRO A 67 -12.35 16.03 25.27
C PRO A 67 -11.36 16.94 26.00
N VAL A 68 -10.20 17.20 25.37
CA VAL A 68 -9.13 18.03 25.95
C VAL A 68 -8.90 19.31 25.16
N LEU A 69 -9.37 19.35 23.91
CA LEU A 69 -9.34 20.52 23.05
C LEU A 69 -10.43 20.35 21.98
N THR A 70 -11.26 21.35 21.78
CA THR A 70 -12.42 21.25 20.88
C THR A 70 -12.62 22.54 20.08
N GLU A 71 -13.58 22.52 19.14
CA GLU A 71 -14.10 23.74 18.55
C GLU A 71 -14.68 24.69 19.63
N PRO A 72 -14.49 26.00 19.54
CA PRO A 72 -13.95 26.78 18.40
C PRO A 72 -12.44 27.00 18.43
N ASP A 73 -11.71 26.47 19.39
CA ASP A 73 -10.27 26.74 19.57
C ASP A 73 -9.41 26.09 18.48
N ILE A 74 -9.90 24.98 17.92
CA ILE A 74 -9.33 24.31 16.72
C ILE A 74 -10.39 24.10 15.66
N ALA A 75 -9.95 23.96 14.40
CA ALA A 75 -10.82 23.61 13.27
C ALA A 75 -10.10 22.69 12.27
N GLU A 76 -10.74 21.58 11.89
CA GLU A 76 -10.23 20.61 10.91
C GLU A 76 -8.85 20.04 11.28
N PRO A 77 -8.63 19.60 12.55
CA PRO A 77 -7.34 19.04 12.96
C PRO A 77 -7.07 17.73 12.27
N VAL A 78 -5.84 17.53 11.80
CA VAL A 78 -5.43 16.31 11.09
C VAL A 78 -4.26 15.59 11.75
N MET A 79 -3.50 16.28 12.59
CA MET A 79 -2.31 15.74 13.25
C MET A 79 -2.00 16.56 14.49
N ILE A 80 -1.49 15.90 15.53
CA ILE A 80 -0.90 16.55 16.70
C ILE A 80 0.50 16.08 16.93
N ALA A 81 1.29 16.92 17.63
CA ALA A 81 2.62 16.58 18.11
C ALA A 81 2.90 17.33 19.41
N PHE A 82 3.76 16.78 20.26
CA PHE A 82 4.17 17.41 21.52
C PHE A 82 5.64 17.78 21.49
N ASP A 83 5.97 19.00 21.94
CA ASP A 83 7.36 19.36 22.17
C ASP A 83 7.86 18.84 23.53
N GLY A 84 9.14 19.07 23.83
CA GLY A 84 9.76 18.56 25.05
C GLY A 84 9.15 19.09 26.37
N ASN A 85 8.35 20.16 26.32
CA ASN A 85 7.63 20.68 27.46
C ASN A 85 6.13 20.29 27.47
N GLY A 86 5.71 19.40 26.59
CA GLY A 86 4.33 18.90 26.54
C GLY A 86 3.33 19.87 25.92
N ARG A 87 3.80 20.97 25.31
CA ARG A 87 2.93 21.84 24.54
C ARG A 87 2.47 21.11 23.28
N MET A 88 1.17 21.15 22.99
CA MET A 88 0.57 20.45 21.86
C MET A 88 0.51 21.36 20.64
N TYR A 89 1.06 20.89 19.53
CA TYR A 89 0.94 21.51 18.22
C TYR A 89 -0.13 20.76 17.42
N VAL A 90 -1.02 21.49 16.77
CA VAL A 90 -2.13 20.95 15.96
C VAL A 90 -1.99 21.45 14.53
N ALA A 91 -1.88 20.55 13.57
CA ALA A 91 -2.03 20.88 12.15
C ALA A 91 -3.51 20.93 11.79
N GLU A 92 -3.97 22.06 11.28
CA GLU A 92 -5.36 22.31 10.91
C GLU A 92 -5.48 22.49 9.39
N MET A 93 -6.19 21.59 8.71
CA MET A 93 -6.42 21.64 7.25
C MET A 93 -7.72 22.38 6.90
N ARG A 94 -7.76 23.68 7.14
CA ARG A 94 -8.96 24.50 7.14
C ARG A 94 -9.62 24.74 5.78
N THR A 95 -8.96 24.36 4.69
CA THR A 95 -9.51 24.45 3.32
C THR A 95 -9.82 23.09 2.72
N TYR A 96 -9.52 21.98 3.41
CA TYR A 96 -9.78 20.65 2.92
C TYR A 96 -11.28 20.39 2.76
N MET A 97 -11.72 20.04 1.53
CA MET A 97 -13.09 19.60 1.24
C MET A 97 -14.18 20.44 1.92
N GLN A 98 -14.15 21.77 1.78
CA GLN A 98 -15.15 22.66 2.37
C GLN A 98 -16.53 22.49 1.72
N ASP A 99 -16.56 21.92 0.54
CA ASP A 99 -17.75 21.43 -0.15
C ASP A 99 -17.41 20.15 -0.94
N ALA A 100 -18.41 19.56 -1.57
CA ALA A 100 -18.21 18.33 -2.34
C ALA A 100 -17.47 18.54 -3.67
N ASP A 101 -17.21 19.76 -4.08
CA ASP A 101 -16.44 20.13 -5.27
C ASP A 101 -14.99 20.57 -4.90
N ALA A 102 -14.61 20.50 -3.61
CA ALA A 102 -13.30 20.92 -3.08
C ALA A 102 -12.97 22.39 -3.42
N THR A 103 -13.97 23.26 -3.41
CA THR A 103 -13.83 24.68 -3.78
C THR A 103 -12.85 25.38 -2.84
N GLY A 104 -11.80 26.01 -3.41
CA GLY A 104 -10.80 26.77 -2.63
C GLY A 104 -9.82 25.92 -1.85
N GLU A 105 -9.79 24.61 -2.02
CA GLU A 105 -8.93 23.67 -1.28
C GLU A 105 -7.45 24.03 -1.35
N GLN A 106 -6.99 24.55 -2.50
CA GLN A 106 -5.60 24.94 -2.74
C GLN A 106 -5.24 26.34 -2.21
N ALA A 107 -6.09 26.98 -1.45
CA ALA A 107 -5.77 28.27 -0.85
C ALA A 107 -4.89 28.09 0.40
N PRO A 108 -3.82 28.88 0.58
CA PRO A 108 -2.95 28.80 1.75
C PRO A 108 -3.63 29.53 2.95
N PHE A 109 -4.62 28.88 3.53
CA PHE A 109 -5.43 29.41 4.63
C PHE A 109 -5.42 28.47 5.86
N SER A 110 -4.65 27.40 5.80
CA SER A 110 -4.47 26.47 6.89
C SER A 110 -3.38 26.93 7.85
N ARG A 111 -3.26 26.31 9.02
CA ARG A 111 -2.32 26.74 10.06
C ARG A 111 -1.80 25.58 10.89
N VAL A 112 -0.77 25.83 11.69
CA VAL A 112 -0.40 25.06 12.86
C VAL A 112 -0.64 25.95 14.09
N SER A 113 -1.44 25.46 15.04
CA SER A 113 -1.68 26.12 16.32
C SER A 113 -0.93 25.42 17.45
N ARG A 114 -0.55 26.21 18.49
CA ARG A 114 0.11 25.74 19.72
C ARG A 114 -0.84 25.91 20.89
N HIS A 115 -0.95 24.86 21.70
CA HIS A 115 -1.85 24.81 22.86
C HIS A 115 -1.06 24.40 24.09
N GLU A 116 -1.34 25.07 25.20
CA GLU A 116 -0.67 24.89 26.47
C GLU A 116 -1.71 24.62 27.56
N ASP A 117 -1.44 23.68 28.45
CA ASP A 117 -2.16 23.41 29.68
C ASP A 117 -1.43 24.18 30.79
N THR A 118 -1.93 25.37 31.14
CA THR A 118 -1.18 26.29 31.99
C THR A 118 -1.40 26.07 33.49
N ASP A 119 -2.50 25.41 33.87
CA ASP A 119 -2.82 25.10 35.27
C ASP A 119 -2.61 23.64 35.64
N GLY A 120 -2.27 22.81 34.66
CA GLY A 120 -1.95 21.43 34.91
C GLY A 120 -3.13 20.51 35.08
N ASP A 121 -4.35 20.89 34.67
CA ASP A 121 -5.57 20.07 34.82
C ASP A 121 -5.79 19.06 33.68
N GLY A 122 -5.03 19.21 32.56
CA GLY A 122 -5.06 18.33 31.41
C GLY A 122 -6.01 18.78 30.31
N VAL A 123 -6.59 19.93 30.45
CA VAL A 123 -7.30 20.66 29.40
C VAL A 123 -6.37 21.77 28.90
N TYR A 124 -6.35 21.99 27.62
CA TYR A 124 -5.49 23.03 27.04
C TYR A 124 -6.25 24.34 27.03
N ASP A 125 -5.80 25.32 27.81
CA ASP A 125 -6.48 26.57 28.10
C ASP A 125 -5.83 27.82 27.47
N LYS A 126 -4.59 27.69 26.93
CA LYS A 126 -3.93 28.74 26.17
C LYS A 126 -3.71 28.33 24.73
N HIS A 127 -4.17 29.15 23.79
CA HIS A 127 -4.17 28.88 22.36
C HIS A 127 -3.45 29.98 21.59
N THR A 128 -2.50 29.60 20.73
CA THR A 128 -1.75 30.54 19.89
C THR A 128 -1.66 30.00 18.46
N VAL A 129 -1.80 30.87 17.46
CA VAL A 129 -1.52 30.49 16.06
C VAL A 129 -0.02 30.52 15.87
N PHE A 130 0.62 29.35 15.86
CA PHE A 130 2.07 29.22 15.76
C PHE A 130 2.60 29.54 14.35
N ALA A 131 1.98 28.96 13.30
CA ALA A 131 2.29 29.26 11.90
C ALA A 131 1.03 29.35 11.09
N ASP A 132 0.87 30.39 10.30
CA ASP A 132 -0.35 30.70 9.52
C ASP A 132 -0.08 30.71 8.02
N LYS A 133 -1.15 30.76 7.24
CA LYS A 133 -1.10 30.82 5.76
C LYS A 133 -0.38 29.65 5.13
N LEU A 134 -0.59 28.45 5.67
CA LEU A 134 -0.03 27.21 5.17
C LEU A 134 -1.00 26.55 4.17
N LEU A 135 -0.42 25.85 3.19
CA LEU A 135 -1.19 25.01 2.29
C LEU A 135 -1.34 23.61 2.87
N LEU A 136 -2.45 23.37 3.59
CA LEU A 136 -2.82 22.04 4.10
C LEU A 136 -1.63 21.33 4.77
N PRO A 137 -1.14 21.79 5.94
CA PRO A 137 0.02 21.23 6.62
C PRO A 137 -0.26 19.78 7.02
N ARG A 138 0.67 18.89 6.69
CA ARG A 138 0.52 17.45 6.86
C ARG A 138 1.72 16.74 7.46
N ILE A 139 2.77 17.47 7.68
CA ILE A 139 4.00 17.01 8.29
C ILE A 139 4.33 17.93 9.47
N MET A 140 4.52 17.33 10.65
CA MET A 140 5.04 18.03 11.84
C MET A 140 6.01 17.12 12.60
N LEU A 141 7.15 17.68 13.00
CA LEU A 141 8.09 17.02 13.89
C LEU A 141 8.72 18.07 14.83
N PRO A 142 8.31 18.13 16.09
CA PRO A 142 9.01 18.92 17.10
C PRO A 142 10.45 18.42 17.29
N LEU A 143 11.41 19.32 17.36
CA LEU A 143 12.82 19.02 17.56
C LEU A 143 13.25 19.34 19.00
N ASP A 144 13.70 20.54 19.22
CA ASP A 144 14.02 21.19 20.49
C ASP A 144 13.05 22.37 20.70
N ASP A 145 13.52 23.62 20.62
CA ASP A 145 12.71 24.83 20.51
C ASP A 145 12.21 25.11 19.07
N ARG A 146 12.44 24.18 18.17
CA ARG A 146 12.11 24.25 16.74
C ARG A 146 11.14 23.13 16.36
N ILE A 147 10.42 23.36 15.27
CA ILE A 147 9.51 22.35 14.69
C ILE A 147 9.68 22.29 13.17
N ILE A 148 9.77 21.08 12.62
CA ILE A 148 9.68 20.88 11.16
C ILE A 148 8.20 20.87 10.77
N ILE A 149 7.86 21.66 9.75
CA ILE A 149 6.53 21.65 9.11
C ILE A 149 6.70 21.43 7.61
N GLY A 150 5.86 20.56 7.04
CA GLY A 150 5.73 20.31 5.61
C GLY A 150 4.29 20.51 5.17
N GLU A 151 4.15 21.05 3.96
CA GLU A 151 2.89 21.42 3.34
C GLU A 151 2.51 20.43 2.21
N THR A 152 1.28 20.48 1.76
CA THR A 152 0.80 19.72 0.60
C THR A 152 1.45 20.24 -0.70
N ASN A 153 1.57 19.40 -1.73
CA ASN A 153 2.12 19.68 -3.05
C ASN A 153 3.62 20.02 -3.09
N THR A 154 4.33 19.76 -2.01
CA THR A 154 5.78 19.91 -1.95
C THR A 154 6.40 18.88 -1.02
N ASP A 155 7.62 18.44 -1.33
CA ASP A 155 8.48 17.69 -0.43
C ASP A 155 9.49 18.61 0.31
N ASP A 156 9.38 19.93 0.16
CA ASP A 156 10.18 20.89 0.90
C ASP A 156 9.77 20.90 2.37
N LEU A 157 10.75 20.83 3.26
CA LEU A 157 10.56 20.86 4.70
C LEU A 157 11.21 22.10 5.31
N TYR A 158 10.44 22.83 6.09
CA TYR A 158 10.88 24.05 6.76
C TYR A 158 10.97 23.85 8.26
N ILE A 159 12.02 24.41 8.87
CA ILE A 159 12.12 24.57 10.31
C ILE A 159 11.52 25.92 10.68
N TYR A 160 10.59 25.90 11.62
CA TYR A 160 9.99 27.07 12.26
C TYR A 160 10.47 27.16 13.69
N ARG A 161 10.62 28.39 14.19
CA ARG A 161 11.01 28.69 15.56
C ARG A 161 10.30 29.93 16.08
N ASP A 162 9.94 29.89 17.35
CA ASP A 162 9.47 31.01 18.17
C ASP A 162 10.69 31.47 18.95
N SER A 163 11.39 32.55 18.51
CA SER A 163 12.67 32.93 19.09
C SER A 163 12.51 33.90 20.28
N ASP A 164 11.37 34.58 20.42
CA ASP A 164 11.06 35.52 21.49
C ASP A 164 10.09 34.97 22.56
N GLY A 165 9.53 33.76 22.32
CA GLY A 165 8.74 33.02 23.29
C GLY A 165 7.26 33.45 23.36
N ASP A 166 6.76 34.22 22.40
CA ASP A 166 5.36 34.69 22.39
C ASP A 166 4.36 33.64 21.91
N GLY A 167 4.84 32.54 21.33
CA GLY A 167 4.04 31.43 20.80
C GLY A 167 3.80 31.47 19.32
N VAL A 168 4.31 32.48 18.63
CA VAL A 168 4.23 32.62 17.17
C VAL A 168 5.61 32.38 16.57
N ALA A 169 5.69 31.62 15.48
CA ALA A 169 6.96 31.42 14.81
C ALA A 169 7.36 32.69 14.05
N ASP A 170 8.51 33.26 14.41
CA ASP A 170 9.13 34.42 13.78
C ASP A 170 10.31 34.04 12.85
N GLU A 171 10.84 32.82 12.98
CA GLU A 171 11.87 32.28 12.10
C GLU A 171 11.32 31.13 11.25
N LYS A 172 11.58 31.17 9.92
CA LYS A 172 11.27 30.10 8.97
C LYS A 172 12.48 29.84 8.07
N THR A 173 13.06 28.63 8.13
CA THR A 173 14.25 28.25 7.36
C THR A 173 14.00 26.98 6.56
N LEU A 174 14.34 26.96 5.26
CA LEU A 174 14.32 25.74 4.46
C LEU A 174 15.40 24.79 4.98
N TRP A 175 14.97 23.64 5.50
CA TRP A 175 15.86 22.60 6.02
C TRP A 175 16.17 21.52 4.99
N PHE A 176 15.14 21.07 4.27
CA PHE A 176 15.27 20.06 3.21
C PHE A 176 14.55 20.54 1.95
N LYS A 177 15.27 20.54 0.81
CA LYS A 177 14.69 20.87 -0.48
C LYS A 177 14.34 19.58 -1.23
N GLY A 178 13.05 19.19 -1.18
CA GLY A 178 12.53 18.04 -1.89
C GLY A 178 11.94 18.40 -3.25
N GLY A 179 11.45 19.63 -3.39
CA GLY A 179 10.83 20.15 -4.62
C GLY A 179 9.32 19.93 -4.69
N PRO A 180 8.71 20.28 -5.83
CA PRO A 180 7.27 20.15 -6.02
C PRO A 180 6.84 18.69 -6.05
N ARG A 181 5.66 18.44 -5.49
CA ARG A 181 5.00 17.14 -5.48
C ARG A 181 3.63 17.25 -6.13
N GLY A 182 3.29 16.31 -7.00
CA GLY A 182 1.96 16.15 -7.55
C GLY A 182 1.18 15.02 -6.89
N GLY A 183 0.05 14.69 -7.47
CA GLY A 183 -0.78 13.56 -7.09
C GLY A 183 -1.98 13.92 -6.22
N ASN A 184 -2.77 12.92 -5.91
CA ASN A 184 -3.90 13.04 -5.01
C ASN A 184 -3.42 13.49 -3.63
N MET A 185 -4.11 14.44 -3.02
CA MET A 185 -3.73 14.98 -1.71
C MET A 185 -3.72 13.94 -0.59
N GLU A 186 -4.61 12.95 -0.62
CA GLU A 186 -4.62 11.89 0.37
C GLU A 186 -3.41 10.96 0.25
N HIS A 187 -2.76 10.93 -0.92
CA HIS A 187 -1.64 10.04 -1.24
C HIS A 187 -0.29 10.77 -1.35
N GLN A 188 -0.11 11.86 -0.63
CA GLN A 188 1.17 12.56 -0.51
C GLN A 188 1.88 12.23 0.80
N PRO A 189 3.20 12.44 0.92
CA PRO A 189 3.95 12.19 2.14
C PRO A 189 3.33 12.85 3.36
N ASN A 190 3.30 12.13 4.47
CA ASN A 190 2.65 12.55 5.69
C ASN A 190 3.43 12.12 6.92
N GLY A 191 3.18 12.77 8.05
CA GLY A 191 3.84 12.53 9.31
C GLY A 191 5.28 13.04 9.29
N LEU A 192 6.05 12.78 10.25
CA LEU A 192 7.47 12.48 10.35
C LEU A 192 7.66 11.75 11.66
N VAL A 193 8.44 10.70 11.63
CA VAL A 193 8.88 10.01 12.84
C VAL A 193 10.39 10.06 12.90
N TRP A 194 10.93 10.62 13.98
CA TRP A 194 12.33 10.42 14.34
C TRP A 194 12.44 9.06 15.03
N ALA A 195 12.86 8.07 14.29
CA ALA A 195 12.93 6.71 14.80
C ALA A 195 14.18 6.48 15.68
N MET A 196 14.16 5.40 16.45
CA MET A 196 15.25 5.03 17.34
C MET A 196 16.61 4.96 16.64
N ASP A 197 16.67 4.61 15.36
CA ASP A 197 17.90 4.57 14.56
C ASP A 197 18.36 5.95 14.05
N ASN A 198 17.84 7.03 14.62
CA ASN A 198 18.09 8.42 14.25
C ASN A 198 17.73 8.77 12.79
N GLY A 199 17.00 7.89 12.11
CA GLY A 199 16.38 8.15 10.82
C GLY A 199 15.06 8.90 10.99
N ILE A 200 14.79 9.87 10.12
CA ILE A 200 13.53 10.60 10.04
C ILE A 200 12.78 10.08 8.83
N TYR A 201 11.65 9.42 9.09
CA TYR A 201 10.85 8.71 8.10
C TYR A 201 9.55 9.47 7.81
N SER A 202 9.13 9.42 6.55
CA SER A 202 7.79 9.82 6.09
C SER A 202 7.16 8.70 5.29
N THR A 203 5.84 8.70 5.10
CA THR A 203 5.18 7.83 4.14
C THR A 203 5.58 8.19 2.70
N TYR A 204 5.47 7.27 1.76
CA TYR A 204 5.73 7.43 0.31
C TYR A 204 7.16 7.82 -0.10
N TYR A 205 8.12 7.93 0.82
CA TYR A 205 9.50 8.23 0.46
C TYR A 205 10.29 6.96 0.12
N ASP A 206 11.20 7.08 -0.85
CA ASP A 206 12.27 6.13 -1.14
C ASP A 206 13.58 6.49 -0.43
N TYR A 207 13.50 7.35 0.58
CA TYR A 207 14.61 7.82 1.39
C TYR A 207 14.15 8.11 2.82
N ARG A 208 15.12 8.17 3.72
CA ARG A 208 14.98 8.79 5.04
C ARG A 208 15.91 9.97 5.15
N LEU A 209 15.59 10.87 6.07
CA LEU A 209 16.42 12.00 6.40
C LEU A 209 17.15 11.76 7.71
N ARG A 210 18.26 12.42 7.93
CA ARG A 210 18.97 12.51 9.20
C ARG A 210 19.46 13.94 9.40
N PHE A 211 19.63 14.34 10.67
CA PHE A 211 20.35 15.56 10.99
C PHE A 211 21.88 15.34 10.88
N GLY A 212 22.54 16.09 10.02
CA GLY A 212 23.99 16.16 9.95
C GLY A 212 24.58 16.85 11.18
N ALA A 213 25.88 16.69 11.36
CA ALA A 213 26.60 17.38 12.46
C ALA A 213 26.54 18.91 12.35
N ASP A 214 26.34 19.41 11.15
CA ASP A 214 26.17 20.85 10.83
C ASP A 214 24.70 21.32 10.87
N GLY A 215 23.78 20.45 11.32
CA GLY A 215 22.35 20.73 11.39
C GLY A 215 21.58 20.59 10.07
N LYS A 216 22.27 20.29 8.96
CA LYS A 216 21.63 20.12 7.65
C LYS A 216 20.99 18.74 7.50
N ALA A 217 19.99 18.68 6.62
CA ALA A 217 19.39 17.43 6.24
C ALA A 217 20.36 16.57 5.41
N MET A 218 20.52 15.32 5.80
CA MET A 218 21.22 14.30 5.02
C MET A 218 20.18 13.30 4.51
N LYS A 219 20.15 13.11 3.19
CA LYS A 219 19.28 12.14 2.52
C LYS A 219 19.99 10.79 2.40
N GLU A 220 19.34 9.73 2.86
CA GLU A 220 19.78 8.34 2.71
C GLU A 220 18.73 7.54 1.94
N GLU A 221 19.11 6.93 0.84
CA GLU A 221 18.20 6.07 0.08
C GLU A 221 17.83 4.82 0.87
N ILE A 222 16.56 4.47 0.83
CA ILE A 222 16.00 3.23 1.39
C ILE A 222 15.05 2.62 0.36
N PRO A 223 14.67 1.34 0.50
CA PRO A 223 13.55 0.81 -0.27
C PRO A 223 12.31 1.68 -0.10
N VAL A 224 11.55 1.84 -1.19
CA VAL A 224 10.31 2.62 -1.14
C VAL A 224 9.41 2.08 -0.04
N ASN A 225 8.90 2.98 0.79
CA ASN A 225 7.85 2.65 1.74
C ASN A 225 6.47 3.00 1.16
N GLY A 226 5.42 2.48 1.78
CA GLY A 226 4.04 2.84 1.49
C GLY A 226 3.51 3.78 2.56
N GLY A 227 2.28 3.54 2.93
CA GLY A 227 1.57 4.21 4.01
C GLY A 227 0.59 5.25 3.50
N GLN A 228 -0.20 5.74 4.41
CA GLN A 228 -1.19 6.77 4.15
C GLN A 228 -0.97 7.93 5.13
N TRP A 229 -1.87 8.20 6.05
CA TRP A 229 -1.74 9.26 7.04
C TRP A 229 -0.99 8.79 8.28
N GLY A 230 0.15 9.42 8.55
CA GLY A 230 0.96 9.21 9.74
C GLY A 230 1.84 7.96 9.70
N LEU A 231 2.74 7.92 10.66
CA LEU A 231 3.65 6.82 10.96
C LEU A 231 3.80 6.74 12.48
N THR A 232 4.22 5.59 12.95
CA THR A 232 4.63 5.39 14.35
C THR A 232 5.84 4.46 14.40
N GLN A 233 6.41 4.26 15.59
CA GLN A 233 7.40 3.23 15.83
C GLN A 233 7.04 2.40 17.07
N ASP A 234 7.51 1.16 17.11
CA ASP A 234 7.42 0.35 18.32
C ASP A 234 8.60 0.63 19.28
N ASP A 235 8.60 -0.05 20.43
CA ASP A 235 9.67 0.06 21.45
C ASP A 235 11.04 -0.48 20.97
N TRP A 236 11.09 -1.05 19.76
CA TRP A 236 12.27 -1.64 19.14
C TRP A 236 12.77 -0.82 17.95
N GLY A 237 12.17 0.35 17.70
CA GLY A 237 12.55 1.25 16.61
C GLY A 237 12.14 0.77 15.22
N LYS A 238 11.25 -0.22 15.11
CA LYS A 238 10.63 -0.57 13.85
C LYS A 238 9.53 0.43 13.54
N VAL A 239 9.59 1.04 12.36
CA VAL A 239 8.60 2.00 11.87
C VAL A 239 7.39 1.25 11.31
N TRP A 240 6.19 1.72 11.65
CA TRP A 240 4.92 1.18 11.24
C TRP A 240 4.08 2.23 10.50
N PHE A 241 3.37 1.80 9.48
CA PHE A 241 2.38 2.59 8.75
C PHE A 241 1.21 1.70 8.33
N VAL A 242 0.09 2.30 7.93
CA VAL A 242 -1.06 1.61 7.34
C VAL A 242 -1.27 2.13 5.93
N ASN A 243 -1.82 1.31 5.05
CA ASN A 243 -2.27 1.74 3.73
C ASN A 243 -3.77 2.03 3.79
N ALA A 244 -4.25 2.91 2.92
CA ALA A 244 -5.67 3.22 2.80
C ALA A 244 -6.32 2.44 1.67
N GLY A 245 -7.65 2.41 1.70
CA GLY A 245 -8.50 1.93 0.62
C GLY A 245 -8.50 0.41 0.44
N ASN A 246 -9.63 -0.23 0.40
CA ASN A 246 -9.86 -1.67 0.16
C ASN A 246 -8.83 -2.61 0.83
N GLU A 247 -8.36 -2.19 1.98
CA GLU A 247 -7.08 -2.56 2.51
C GLU A 247 -7.17 -3.64 3.55
N THR A 248 -6.05 -4.25 3.73
CA THR A 248 -5.85 -5.20 4.80
C THR A 248 -5.42 -4.56 6.10
N GLY A 249 -5.34 -3.21 6.15
CA GLY A 249 -4.73 -2.49 7.24
C GLY A 249 -3.20 -2.45 7.11
N PRO A 250 -2.42 -2.61 8.20
CA PRO A 250 -0.97 -2.65 8.11
C PRO A 250 -0.50 -3.89 7.35
N VAL A 251 0.40 -3.69 6.39
CA VAL A 251 1.01 -4.74 5.56
C VAL A 251 2.52 -4.50 5.43
N HIS A 252 3.27 -5.55 5.09
CA HIS A 252 4.70 -5.47 4.78
C HIS A 252 5.63 -5.07 5.94
N PHE A 253 5.22 -5.35 7.19
CA PHE A 253 5.98 -5.00 8.39
C PHE A 253 6.80 -6.12 8.99
N GLN A 254 7.16 -7.10 8.21
CA GLN A 254 7.95 -8.20 8.77
C GLN A 254 9.30 -7.71 9.31
N GLN A 255 9.93 -6.73 8.64
CA GLN A 255 11.25 -6.23 9.00
C GLN A 255 11.31 -4.69 9.01
N HIS A 256 12.40 -4.11 9.53
CA HIS A 256 12.66 -2.68 9.40
C HIS A 256 12.73 -2.28 7.91
N ILE A 257 12.06 -1.19 7.55
CA ILE A 257 11.89 -0.75 6.17
C ILE A 257 13.22 -0.53 5.42
N ILE A 258 14.29 -0.23 6.13
CA ILE A 258 15.63 -0.05 5.53
C ILE A 258 16.19 -1.31 4.87
N TYR A 259 15.63 -2.47 5.15
CA TYR A 259 16.01 -3.75 4.54
C TYR A 259 15.10 -4.17 3.40
N GLY A 260 13.98 -3.50 3.19
CA GLY A 260 12.96 -3.80 2.20
C GLY A 260 11.61 -4.18 2.84
N GLN A 261 10.61 -4.27 1.99
CA GLN A 261 9.29 -4.76 2.39
C GLN A 261 9.25 -6.27 2.21
N PHE A 262 8.82 -6.96 3.24
CA PHE A 262 8.65 -8.42 3.22
C PHE A 262 7.23 -8.75 3.66
N SER A 263 6.68 -9.82 3.12
CA SER A 263 5.41 -10.42 3.52
C SER A 263 5.64 -11.83 4.06
N ALA A 264 4.70 -12.33 4.83
CA ALA A 264 4.77 -13.67 5.37
C ALA A 264 3.45 -14.42 5.13
N PRO A 265 3.49 -15.75 5.02
CA PRO A 265 2.28 -16.55 5.05
C PRO A 265 1.50 -16.30 6.34
N ASP A 266 0.17 -16.25 6.25
CA ASP A 266 -0.74 -16.11 7.40
C ASP A 266 -0.46 -14.90 8.31
N GLU A 267 0.12 -13.83 7.74
CA GLU A 267 0.42 -12.58 8.43
C GLU A 267 -0.83 -11.97 9.07
N LEU A 268 -1.96 -12.04 8.40
CA LEU A 268 -3.26 -11.53 8.84
C LEU A 268 -4.15 -12.67 9.30
N ILE A 269 -4.39 -12.75 10.61
CA ILE A 269 -5.11 -13.87 11.24
C ILE A 269 -6.63 -13.63 11.18
N GLY A 270 -7.37 -14.68 10.85
CA GLY A 270 -8.83 -14.69 10.88
C GLY A 270 -9.49 -13.78 9.83
N GLN A 271 -10.50 -13.03 10.25
CA GLN A 271 -11.20 -12.05 9.41
C GLN A 271 -10.63 -10.63 9.61
N TYR A 272 -9.33 -10.50 9.70
CA TYR A 272 -8.66 -9.23 10.00
C TYR A 272 -9.09 -8.06 9.11
N LYS A 273 -9.42 -8.33 7.84
CA LYS A 273 -9.86 -7.33 6.85
C LYS A 273 -11.28 -6.80 7.09
N ALA A 274 -12.14 -7.57 7.76
CA ALA A 274 -13.51 -7.17 8.07
C ALA A 274 -13.54 -6.11 9.17
N VAL A 275 -14.41 -5.11 9.03
CA VAL A 275 -14.65 -4.07 10.05
C VAL A 275 -16.07 -4.13 10.59
N TRP A 276 -16.25 -3.67 11.81
CA TRP A 276 -17.50 -3.81 12.57
C TRP A 276 -18.00 -2.46 13.09
N PRO A 277 -18.33 -1.49 12.21
CA PRO A 277 -18.81 -0.16 12.60
C PRO A 277 -20.23 -0.18 13.16
N LEU A 278 -20.63 0.94 13.78
CA LEU A 278 -21.99 1.19 14.26
C LEU A 278 -22.76 2.20 13.38
N SER A 279 -22.06 3.01 12.62
CA SER A 279 -22.69 3.99 11.75
C SER A 279 -23.30 3.33 10.51
N HIS A 280 -24.55 3.65 10.22
CA HIS A 280 -25.30 3.20 9.06
C HIS A 280 -25.30 4.21 7.91
N VAL A 281 -24.46 5.24 7.96
CA VAL A 281 -24.27 6.19 6.87
C VAL A 281 -23.23 5.62 5.91
N GLY A 282 -23.68 5.20 4.75
CA GLY A 282 -22.84 4.51 3.76
C GLY A 282 -22.08 5.45 2.83
N ASP A 283 -21.44 6.49 3.36
CA ASP A 283 -20.68 7.51 2.61
C ASP A 283 -19.25 7.05 2.29
N THR A 284 -19.16 5.98 1.49
CA THR A 284 -17.89 5.38 1.08
C THR A 284 -17.60 5.59 -0.41
N GLN A 285 -16.33 5.73 -0.75
CA GLN A 285 -15.83 5.93 -2.12
C GLN A 285 -16.05 4.73 -3.04
N GLY A 286 -15.99 3.50 -2.52
CA GLY A 286 -16.14 2.26 -3.31
C GLY A 286 -17.59 1.92 -3.67
N GLY A 287 -18.56 2.74 -3.24
CA GLY A 287 -19.97 2.52 -3.54
C GLY A 287 -20.63 1.41 -2.74
N PRO A 288 -21.81 0.90 -3.17
CA PRO A 288 -22.59 -0.07 -2.39
C PRO A 288 -21.87 -1.41 -2.15
N GLY A 289 -20.86 -1.75 -2.96
CA GLY A 289 -20.06 -2.98 -2.79
C GLY A 289 -19.23 -3.01 -1.52
N GLU A 290 -18.91 -1.83 -0.97
CA GLU A 290 -18.16 -1.67 0.28
C GLU A 290 -19.05 -1.81 1.53
N LEU A 291 -20.36 -1.99 1.34
CA LEU A 291 -21.35 -1.93 2.41
C LEU A 291 -22.07 -3.26 2.60
N ARG A 292 -22.43 -3.53 3.85
CA ARG A 292 -23.43 -4.55 4.19
C ARG A 292 -24.84 -4.07 3.85
N PRO A 293 -25.84 -4.95 3.84
CA PRO A 293 -27.23 -4.56 3.58
C PRO A 293 -27.78 -3.46 4.51
N ASP A 294 -27.27 -3.37 5.74
CA ASP A 294 -27.62 -2.37 6.73
C ASP A 294 -26.88 -1.04 6.57
N LYS A 295 -26.10 -0.87 5.50
CA LYS A 295 -25.26 0.29 5.17
C LYS A 295 -24.01 0.46 6.03
N THR A 296 -23.67 -0.47 6.90
CA THR A 296 -22.39 -0.45 7.60
C THR A 296 -21.27 -0.88 6.66
N LEU A 297 -20.09 -0.28 6.84
CA LEU A 297 -18.88 -0.62 6.08
C LEU A 297 -18.48 -2.08 6.36
N ASN A 298 -18.09 -2.83 5.33
CA ASN A 298 -17.78 -4.27 5.45
C ASN A 298 -16.27 -4.58 5.57
N HIS A 299 -15.39 -3.71 5.09
CA HIS A 299 -13.93 -3.81 5.19
C HIS A 299 -13.29 -2.42 5.21
N PHE A 300 -11.97 -2.33 5.41
CA PHE A 300 -11.25 -1.05 5.45
C PHE A 300 -11.33 -0.30 4.11
N THR A 301 -11.44 1.03 4.17
CA THR A 301 -11.41 1.90 2.99
C THR A 301 -10.49 3.11 3.11
N ALA A 302 -10.22 3.57 4.34
CA ALA A 302 -9.50 4.82 4.60
C ALA A 302 -8.62 4.73 5.85
N THR A 303 -7.97 3.61 6.09
CA THR A 303 -7.13 3.42 7.28
C THR A 303 -6.03 4.46 7.38
N CYS A 304 -5.86 5.04 8.57
CA CYS A 304 -4.92 6.14 8.79
C CYS A 304 -4.58 6.33 10.27
N GLY A 305 -3.69 7.28 10.57
CA GLY A 305 -3.49 7.85 11.89
C GLY A 305 -3.12 6.86 12.97
N GLN A 306 -2.26 5.90 12.66
CA GLN A 306 -1.89 4.81 13.56
C GLN A 306 -0.93 5.24 14.66
N ASP A 307 -1.01 4.55 15.80
CA ASP A 307 -0.01 4.55 16.85
C ASP A 307 0.21 3.14 17.43
N ILE A 308 1.44 2.81 17.76
CA ILE A 308 1.73 1.70 18.67
C ILE A 308 1.77 2.29 20.06
N PHE A 309 0.80 1.91 20.89
CA PHE A 309 0.71 2.49 22.22
C PHE A 309 1.90 2.09 23.10
N ARG A 310 2.67 3.08 23.55
CA ARG A 310 3.91 2.93 24.32
C ARG A 310 3.85 3.71 25.64
N GLY A 311 2.67 4.20 26.01
CA GLY A 311 2.42 4.90 27.27
C GLY A 311 2.41 3.98 28.48
N ASP A 312 2.32 4.56 29.66
CA ASP A 312 2.40 3.85 30.93
C ASP A 312 1.20 4.10 31.87
N ARG A 313 0.18 4.84 31.39
CA ARG A 313 -0.98 5.24 32.20
C ARG A 313 -2.32 4.61 31.73
N LEU A 314 -2.27 3.70 30.78
CA LEU A 314 -3.37 2.84 30.39
C LEU A 314 -3.04 1.38 30.73
N PRO A 315 -4.02 0.47 30.75
CA PRO A 315 -3.79 -0.93 31.06
C PRO A 315 -2.64 -1.56 30.27
N ALA A 316 -1.84 -2.37 30.94
CA ALA A 316 -0.60 -2.91 30.38
C ALA A 316 -0.81 -3.76 29.11
N GLU A 317 -1.98 -4.39 28.98
CA GLU A 317 -2.33 -5.18 27.79
C GLU A 317 -2.52 -4.34 26.51
N LEU A 318 -2.64 -3.03 26.64
CA LEU A 318 -2.68 -2.12 25.48
C LEU A 318 -1.28 -1.82 24.94
N ARG A 319 -0.25 -1.91 25.79
CA ARG A 319 1.11 -1.56 25.40
C ARG A 319 1.64 -2.49 24.32
N GLY A 320 2.25 -1.92 23.28
CA GLY A 320 2.77 -2.63 22.12
C GLY A 320 1.72 -3.06 21.11
N ASN A 321 0.44 -2.78 21.37
CA ASN A 321 -0.60 -3.00 20.36
C ASN A 321 -0.62 -1.84 19.37
N LEU A 322 -0.90 -2.15 18.11
CA LEU A 322 -1.12 -1.16 17.07
C LEU A 322 -2.60 -0.74 17.08
N LEU A 323 -2.83 0.57 17.19
CA LEU A 323 -4.13 1.16 17.01
C LEU A 323 -4.10 1.98 15.71
N PHE A 324 -5.18 1.92 14.94
CA PHE A 324 -5.32 2.77 13.76
C PHE A 324 -6.79 3.12 13.51
N ALA A 325 -7.00 4.25 12.89
CA ALA A 325 -8.31 4.80 12.59
C ALA A 325 -8.84 4.33 11.24
N GLU A 326 -10.16 4.22 11.15
CA GLU A 326 -10.93 4.08 9.92
C GLU A 326 -12.04 5.13 9.94
N PRO A 327 -11.78 6.34 9.42
CA PRO A 327 -12.72 7.48 9.56
C PRO A 327 -14.02 7.30 8.78
N VAL A 328 -14.06 6.51 7.71
CA VAL A 328 -15.30 6.20 6.98
C VAL A 328 -16.18 5.27 7.81
N GLY A 329 -15.56 4.31 8.51
CA GLY A 329 -16.26 3.42 9.45
C GLY A 329 -16.54 4.04 10.81
N ARG A 330 -15.99 5.22 11.14
CA ARG A 330 -16.11 5.87 12.47
C ARG A 330 -15.64 4.94 13.59
N LEU A 331 -14.47 4.37 13.40
CA LEU A 331 -13.91 3.39 14.34
C LEU A 331 -12.40 3.49 14.48
N ILE A 332 -11.90 2.87 15.55
CA ILE A 332 -10.48 2.60 15.77
C ILE A 332 -10.31 1.10 16.03
N ARG A 333 -9.44 0.47 15.24
CA ARG A 333 -9.01 -0.91 15.40
C ARG A 333 -7.90 -1.00 16.45
N ARG A 334 -8.00 -1.97 17.37
CA ARG A 334 -6.87 -2.47 18.17
C ARG A 334 -6.37 -3.77 17.56
N THR A 335 -5.14 -3.76 17.11
CA THR A 335 -4.46 -4.91 16.52
C THR A 335 -3.48 -5.50 17.51
N LEU A 336 -3.64 -6.78 17.81
CA LEU A 336 -2.65 -7.58 18.52
C LEU A 336 -1.50 -7.89 17.56
N ILE A 337 -0.28 -7.63 18.01
CA ILE A 337 0.96 -7.99 17.32
C ILE A 337 1.59 -9.15 18.06
N THR A 338 1.77 -10.27 17.38
CA THR A 338 2.51 -11.40 17.90
C THR A 338 3.63 -11.79 16.94
N VAL A 339 4.71 -12.32 17.43
CA VAL A 339 5.82 -12.83 16.61
C VAL A 339 6.03 -14.28 16.96
N ASP A 340 5.85 -15.15 15.99
CA ASP A 340 6.09 -16.58 16.10
C ASP A 340 7.01 -17.04 14.97
N ASP A 341 8.02 -17.82 15.28
CA ASP A 341 9.02 -18.34 14.34
C ASP A 341 9.62 -17.25 13.40
N GLY A 342 9.80 -16.04 13.93
CA GLY A 342 10.31 -14.88 13.16
C GLY A 342 9.29 -14.18 12.27
N VAL A 343 8.03 -14.66 12.24
CA VAL A 343 6.92 -14.07 11.49
C VAL A 343 6.08 -13.18 12.39
N THR A 344 5.79 -11.97 11.94
CA THR A 344 4.85 -11.05 12.59
C THR A 344 3.43 -11.36 12.15
N HIS A 345 2.55 -11.63 13.10
CA HIS A 345 1.12 -11.89 12.88
C HIS A 345 0.27 -10.77 13.49
N LEU A 346 -0.80 -10.42 12.78
CA LEU A 346 -1.73 -9.36 13.16
C LEU A 346 -3.14 -9.92 13.31
N ALA A 347 -3.80 -9.63 14.43
CA ALA A 347 -5.16 -10.05 14.71
C ALA A 347 -6.00 -8.91 15.28
N ASN A 348 -7.31 -8.89 14.97
CA ASN A 348 -8.24 -7.98 15.63
C ASN A 348 -8.47 -8.44 17.08
N ALA A 349 -8.21 -7.59 18.07
CA ALA A 349 -8.40 -7.92 19.48
C ALA A 349 -9.86 -8.27 19.86
N TYR A 350 -10.83 -7.91 19.00
CA TYR A 350 -12.28 -8.06 19.25
C TYR A 350 -13.00 -8.84 18.13
N GLU A 351 -12.28 -9.66 17.36
CA GLU A 351 -12.83 -10.38 16.21
C GLU A 351 -13.99 -11.32 16.61
N ASP A 352 -13.82 -12.11 17.64
CA ASP A 352 -14.85 -13.04 18.14
C ASP A 352 -16.16 -12.34 18.54
N GLN A 353 -16.06 -11.07 18.95
CA GLN A 353 -17.19 -10.23 19.35
C GLN A 353 -17.78 -9.45 18.15
N LYS A 354 -17.20 -9.58 16.96
CA LYS A 354 -17.49 -8.76 15.79
C LYS A 354 -17.53 -7.27 16.17
N SER A 355 -16.43 -6.82 16.77
CA SER A 355 -16.33 -5.47 17.36
C SER A 355 -14.98 -4.85 17.06
N GLU A 356 -14.85 -3.57 17.43
CA GLU A 356 -13.64 -2.77 17.34
C GLU A 356 -13.32 -2.16 18.71
N PHE A 357 -12.13 -1.59 18.88
CA PHE A 357 -11.74 -0.93 20.12
C PHE A 357 -12.62 0.29 20.43
N LEU A 358 -12.84 1.14 19.42
CA LEU A 358 -13.75 2.27 19.51
C LEU A 358 -14.65 2.27 18.28
N ARG A 359 -15.94 2.50 18.50
CA ARG A 359 -16.95 2.64 17.44
C ARG A 359 -17.93 3.72 17.81
N ALA A 360 -18.34 4.54 16.85
CA ALA A 360 -19.33 5.59 17.06
C ALA A 360 -20.56 5.42 16.18
N THR A 361 -21.73 5.79 16.73
CA THR A 361 -22.94 5.99 15.92
C THR A 361 -23.02 7.41 15.35
N ASP A 362 -22.26 8.36 15.90
CA ASP A 362 -22.16 9.73 15.39
C ASP A 362 -21.54 9.72 13.98
N PRO A 363 -22.27 10.15 12.94
CA PRO A 363 -21.76 10.11 11.57
C PRO A 363 -20.63 11.11 11.29
N LEU A 364 -20.42 12.10 12.15
CA LEU A 364 -19.41 13.14 12.00
C LEU A 364 -18.10 12.79 12.70
N PHE A 365 -18.07 11.74 13.53
CA PHE A 365 -16.83 11.26 14.14
C PHE A 365 -15.88 10.75 13.06
N ARG A 366 -14.73 11.42 12.89
CA ARG A 366 -13.72 11.12 11.88
C ARG A 366 -12.34 11.06 12.51
N PRO A 367 -12.01 9.97 13.21
CA PRO A 367 -10.67 9.82 13.77
C PRO A 367 -9.64 9.73 12.63
N VAL A 368 -8.59 10.56 12.68
CA VAL A 368 -7.59 10.67 11.60
C VAL A 368 -6.15 10.58 12.07
N ASN A 369 -5.89 10.72 13.37
CA ASN A 369 -4.54 10.59 13.92
C ASN A 369 -4.60 10.18 15.40
N MET A 370 -3.57 9.49 15.84
CA MET A 370 -3.37 9.11 17.25
C MET A 370 -1.91 9.24 17.62
N ILE A 371 -1.65 9.50 18.91
CA ILE A 371 -0.29 9.56 19.43
C ILE A 371 -0.26 9.15 20.92
N THR A 372 0.73 8.36 21.30
CA THR A 372 1.13 8.19 22.70
C THR A 372 1.64 9.52 23.25
N ALA A 373 0.96 10.06 24.28
CA ALA A 373 1.19 11.40 24.80
C ALA A 373 2.20 11.41 25.96
N PRO A 374 2.77 12.58 26.29
CA PRO A 374 3.67 12.77 27.42
C PRO A 374 3.05 12.34 28.77
N ASP A 375 1.76 12.50 28.96
CA ASP A 375 1.03 12.09 30.18
C ASP A 375 0.84 10.56 30.31
N GLY A 376 1.35 9.78 29.36
CA GLY A 376 1.31 8.31 29.38
C GLY A 376 0.01 7.71 28.84
N THR A 377 -0.89 8.51 28.30
CA THR A 377 -2.15 8.09 27.67
C THR A 377 -2.08 8.12 26.14
N LEU A 378 -3.19 7.84 25.48
CA LEU A 378 -3.34 7.95 24.02
C LEU A 378 -4.25 9.13 23.69
N TYR A 379 -3.81 10.01 22.80
CA TYR A 379 -4.61 11.09 22.27
C TYR A 379 -5.12 10.73 20.88
N ILE A 380 -6.36 11.12 20.59
CA ILE A 380 -7.08 10.81 19.34
C ILE A 380 -7.54 12.12 18.72
N VAL A 381 -7.18 12.34 17.48
CA VAL A 381 -7.61 13.50 16.68
C VAL A 381 -8.84 13.12 15.88
N ASP A 382 -9.91 13.85 16.09
CA ASP A 382 -11.18 13.76 15.39
C ASP A 382 -11.37 15.02 14.55
N MET A 383 -11.33 14.87 13.22
CA MET A 383 -11.56 15.99 12.32
C MET A 383 -12.99 16.51 12.39
N TYR A 384 -13.91 15.73 12.93
CA TYR A 384 -15.33 15.98 13.20
C TYR A 384 -16.06 16.70 12.08
N ARG A 385 -16.26 16.01 10.98
CA ARG A 385 -16.84 16.60 9.75
C ARG A 385 -17.65 15.61 8.93
N GLY A 386 -18.42 16.14 7.97
CA GLY A 386 -19.23 15.29 7.10
C GLY A 386 -18.42 14.60 5.99
N ILE A 387 -17.66 15.36 5.21
CA ILE A 387 -16.88 14.83 4.08
C ILE A 387 -15.46 14.49 4.54
N ILE A 388 -15.03 13.26 4.32
CA ILE A 388 -13.67 12.81 4.69
C ILE A 388 -12.84 12.33 3.47
N GLN A 389 -13.45 12.05 2.35
CA GLN A 389 -12.74 11.69 1.12
C GLN A 389 -12.54 12.90 0.20
N GLN A 390 -11.42 12.93 -0.49
CA GLN A 390 -10.96 14.02 -1.35
C GLN A 390 -11.77 14.11 -2.66
N GLY A 391 -11.76 15.29 -3.31
CA GLY A 391 -12.55 15.66 -4.47
C GLY A 391 -12.56 14.68 -5.66
N ASN A 392 -11.51 13.89 -5.83
CA ASN A 392 -11.50 12.84 -6.85
C ASN A 392 -12.59 11.77 -6.62
N TRP A 393 -12.98 11.54 -5.38
CA TRP A 393 -13.98 10.55 -4.98
C TRP A 393 -15.41 11.10 -4.95
N THR A 394 -15.56 12.44 -4.85
CA THR A 394 -16.84 13.11 -4.68
C THR A 394 -17.40 13.72 -5.97
N GLN A 395 -16.94 13.26 -7.12
CA GLN A 395 -17.39 13.80 -8.42
C GLN A 395 -18.89 13.59 -8.64
N LYS A 396 -19.50 14.49 -9.41
CA LYS A 396 -20.93 14.38 -9.77
C LYS A 396 -21.23 13.04 -10.44
N GLY A 397 -22.28 12.38 -9.98
CA GLY A 397 -22.67 11.04 -10.44
C GLY A 397 -21.94 9.89 -9.74
N SER A 398 -21.02 10.14 -8.80
CA SER A 398 -20.50 9.11 -7.93
C SER A 398 -21.48 8.78 -6.79
N TYR A 399 -21.48 7.54 -6.36
CA TYR A 399 -22.27 7.09 -5.21
C TYR A 399 -22.00 7.94 -3.96
N LEU A 400 -20.74 8.25 -3.67
CA LEU A 400 -20.37 9.08 -2.52
C LEU A 400 -20.97 10.47 -2.64
N ARG A 401 -20.96 11.09 -3.83
CA ARG A 401 -21.59 12.41 -4.05
C ARG A 401 -23.09 12.38 -3.72
N GLU A 402 -23.79 11.33 -4.13
CA GLU A 402 -25.21 11.16 -3.81
C GLU A 402 -25.45 11.04 -2.30
N GLN A 403 -24.59 10.33 -1.56
CA GLN A 403 -24.70 10.24 -0.11
C GLN A 403 -24.42 11.59 0.57
N ILE A 404 -23.39 12.30 0.12
CA ILE A 404 -23.06 13.65 0.63
C ILE A 404 -24.26 14.60 0.46
N GLU A 405 -24.89 14.62 -0.70
CA GLU A 405 -26.02 15.49 -1.00
C GLU A 405 -27.28 15.07 -0.25
N ALA A 406 -27.57 13.76 -0.18
CA ALA A 406 -28.74 13.23 0.52
C ALA A 406 -28.71 13.53 2.03
N HIS A 407 -27.56 13.34 2.67
CA HIS A 407 -27.36 13.55 4.11
C HIS A 407 -26.92 14.97 4.47
N LYS A 408 -26.70 15.87 3.49
CA LYS A 408 -26.21 17.26 3.67
C LYS A 408 -24.84 17.34 4.39
N LEU A 409 -23.98 16.36 4.18
CA LEU A 409 -22.69 16.23 4.88
C LEU A 409 -21.77 17.43 4.71
N GLN A 410 -21.85 18.15 3.58
CA GLN A 410 -21.05 19.35 3.29
C GLN A 410 -21.36 20.56 4.19
N ARG A 411 -22.40 20.50 5.05
CA ARG A 411 -22.75 21.60 5.95
C ARG A 411 -21.95 21.58 7.25
N GLU A 412 -21.42 20.43 7.62
CA GLU A 412 -20.72 20.22 8.88
C GLU A 412 -19.21 20.31 8.65
N ILE A 413 -18.69 21.52 8.73
CA ILE A 413 -17.29 21.91 8.54
C ILE A 413 -16.84 22.90 9.62
N GLY A 414 -15.54 23.19 9.71
CA GLY A 414 -14.99 24.18 10.62
C GLY A 414 -15.01 23.75 12.09
N ARG A 415 -15.09 22.45 12.37
CA ARG A 415 -15.07 21.87 13.72
C ARG A 415 -13.83 21.03 13.91
N GLY A 416 -13.66 20.46 15.08
CA GLY A 416 -12.57 19.54 15.36
C GLY A 416 -12.39 19.28 16.84
N ARG A 417 -11.91 18.08 17.18
CA ARG A 417 -11.79 17.66 18.57
C ARG A 417 -10.54 16.82 18.77
N ILE A 418 -9.97 16.93 19.94
CA ILE A 418 -8.91 16.08 20.42
C ILE A 418 -9.37 15.46 21.72
N TYR A 419 -9.34 14.13 21.75
CA TYR A 419 -9.74 13.34 22.90
C TYR A 419 -8.54 12.69 23.53
N ARG A 420 -8.53 12.60 24.85
CA ARG A 420 -7.64 11.76 25.65
C ARG A 420 -8.37 10.46 25.99
N LEU A 421 -7.73 9.33 25.72
CA LEU A 421 -8.21 8.04 26.18
C LEU A 421 -7.80 7.84 27.64
N ARG A 422 -8.77 7.55 28.51
CA ARG A 422 -8.55 7.27 29.93
C ARG A 422 -9.07 5.89 30.30
N HIS A 423 -8.52 5.39 31.40
CA HIS A 423 -9.07 4.22 32.07
C HIS A 423 -9.51 4.59 33.48
N GLU A 424 -10.40 3.79 34.11
CA GLU A 424 -10.95 4.07 35.45
C GLU A 424 -9.88 4.30 36.53
N ASN A 425 -8.72 3.63 36.40
CA ASN A 425 -7.58 3.75 37.31
C ASN A 425 -6.55 4.79 36.85
N PHE A 426 -6.95 5.74 36.03
CA PHE A 426 -6.03 6.73 35.52
C PHE A 426 -5.58 7.70 36.60
N GLU A 427 -4.25 7.82 36.74
CA GLU A 427 -3.58 8.90 37.45
C GLU A 427 -2.71 9.67 36.45
N ARG A 428 -2.81 10.98 36.46
CA ARG A 428 -2.05 11.81 35.55
C ARG A 428 -0.56 11.76 35.87
N GLY A 429 0.28 11.63 34.86
CA GLY A 429 1.73 11.76 34.98
C GLY A 429 2.17 13.22 35.16
N PRO A 430 3.43 13.43 35.54
CA PRO A 430 4.00 14.78 35.61
C PRO A 430 4.00 15.43 34.22
N GLN A 431 3.81 16.76 34.19
CA GLN A 431 4.01 17.53 32.99
C GLN A 431 5.51 17.58 32.65
N PRO A 432 5.91 17.34 31.39
CA PRO A 432 7.33 17.40 31.01
C PRO A 432 7.82 18.84 30.94
N HIS A 433 9.13 19.00 31.22
CA HIS A 433 9.86 20.26 31.11
C HIS A 433 11.26 20.04 30.48
N MET A 434 11.33 19.08 29.54
CA MET A 434 12.60 18.61 28.98
C MET A 434 13.39 19.71 28.27
N LEU A 435 12.75 20.76 27.74
CA LEU A 435 13.46 21.85 27.08
C LEU A 435 14.22 22.73 28.08
N ASP A 436 13.84 22.67 29.37
CA ASP A 436 14.46 23.43 30.48
C ASP A 436 15.49 22.57 31.24
N GLU A 437 15.61 21.27 30.90
CA GLU A 437 16.50 20.33 31.56
C GLU A 437 17.90 20.30 30.95
N THR A 438 18.82 19.74 31.72
CA THR A 438 20.20 19.50 31.28
C THR A 438 20.34 18.19 30.48
N PRO A 439 21.38 18.06 29.63
CA PRO A 439 21.65 16.80 28.95
C PRO A 439 21.82 15.58 29.88
N ALA A 440 22.31 15.80 31.11
CA ALA A 440 22.44 14.73 32.10
C ALA A 440 21.08 14.22 32.63
N GLU A 441 20.09 15.08 32.73
CA GLU A 441 18.72 14.72 33.08
C GLU A 441 18.05 13.97 31.91
N TRP A 442 18.28 14.41 30.69
CA TRP A 442 17.78 13.67 29.49
C TRP A 442 18.29 12.22 29.42
N VAL A 443 19.53 11.96 29.85
CA VAL A 443 20.06 10.57 29.92
C VAL A 443 19.22 9.70 30.88
N GLN A 444 18.65 10.27 31.94
CA GLN A 444 17.79 9.53 32.86
C GLN A 444 16.46 9.15 32.21
N HIS A 445 15.91 10.04 31.37
CA HIS A 445 14.66 9.79 30.61
C HIS A 445 14.78 8.68 29.58
N LEU A 446 15.97 8.28 29.15
CA LEU A 446 16.13 7.07 28.31
C LEU A 446 15.68 5.79 29.00
N SER A 447 15.44 5.83 30.32
CA SER A 447 14.89 4.72 31.11
C SER A 447 13.44 4.93 31.52
N HIS A 448 12.77 5.96 31.01
CA HIS A 448 11.38 6.26 31.35
C HIS A 448 10.43 5.15 30.83
N PRO A 449 9.38 4.75 31.57
CA PRO A 449 8.44 3.72 31.12
C PRO A 449 7.65 4.14 29.86
N ASN A 450 7.31 5.41 29.70
CA ASN A 450 6.63 5.95 28.52
C ASN A 450 7.61 6.15 27.35
N GLY A 451 7.24 5.63 26.17
CA GLY A 451 8.05 5.72 24.95
C GLY A 451 8.27 7.16 24.47
N TRP A 452 7.28 8.03 24.62
CA TRP A 452 7.41 9.44 24.23
C TRP A 452 8.59 10.14 24.94
N TRP A 453 8.77 9.89 26.25
CA TRP A 453 9.88 10.46 27.01
C TRP A 453 11.24 9.94 26.52
N ARG A 454 11.35 8.64 26.25
CA ARG A 454 12.61 8.05 25.75
C ARG A 454 12.99 8.60 24.38
N ASP A 455 12.03 8.69 23.46
CA ASP A 455 12.25 9.20 22.09
C ASP A 455 12.63 10.68 22.11
N THR A 456 11.93 11.49 22.94
CA THR A 456 12.21 12.91 23.08
C THR A 456 13.59 13.15 23.68
N ALA A 457 13.95 12.41 24.74
CA ALA A 457 15.28 12.51 25.35
C ALA A 457 16.39 12.13 24.37
N GLN A 458 16.24 11.02 23.64
CA GLN A 458 17.21 10.65 22.60
C GLN A 458 17.36 11.73 21.54
N ARG A 459 16.26 12.26 21.01
CA ARG A 459 16.25 13.33 20.01
C ARG A 459 16.98 14.59 20.52
N LEU A 460 16.65 15.05 21.73
CA LEU A 460 17.28 16.22 22.34
C LEU A 460 18.79 16.02 22.53
N LEU A 461 19.23 14.85 23.03
CA LEU A 461 20.64 14.49 23.17
C LEU A 461 21.38 14.52 21.83
N VAL A 462 20.79 13.94 20.78
CA VAL A 462 21.38 13.91 19.45
C VAL A 462 21.44 15.29 18.83
N LEU A 463 20.41 16.13 19.00
CA LEU A 463 20.39 17.52 18.48
C LEU A 463 21.38 18.41 19.22
N ARG A 464 21.47 18.31 20.55
CA ARG A 464 22.34 19.15 21.40
C ARG A 464 23.83 18.86 21.21
N ARG A 465 24.18 17.59 20.90
CA ARG A 465 25.54 17.11 20.68
C ARG A 465 26.51 17.41 21.85
N ASP A 466 26.01 17.39 23.06
CA ASP A 466 26.86 17.54 24.22
C ASP A 466 27.56 16.22 24.55
N LEU A 467 28.85 16.13 24.26
CA LEU A 467 29.64 14.92 24.45
C LEU A 467 29.97 14.61 25.92
N SER A 468 29.69 15.53 26.84
CA SER A 468 29.88 15.29 28.28
C SER A 468 29.06 14.14 28.84
N VAL A 469 27.94 13.79 28.15
CA VAL A 469 27.07 12.68 28.50
C VAL A 469 27.55 11.30 28.03
N VAL A 470 28.56 11.25 27.16
CA VAL A 470 29.06 9.99 26.57
C VAL A 470 29.42 8.95 27.62
N PRO A 471 30.14 9.25 28.72
CA PRO A 471 30.45 8.23 29.73
C PRO A 471 29.20 7.61 30.40
N ALA A 472 28.15 8.42 30.62
CA ALA A 472 26.88 7.94 31.17
C ALA A 472 26.11 7.04 30.17
N LEU A 473 26.09 7.43 28.90
CA LEU A 473 25.50 6.65 27.81
C LEU A 473 26.25 5.32 27.59
N GLU A 474 27.59 5.33 27.62
CA GLU A 474 28.38 4.09 27.53
C GLU A 474 28.09 3.13 28.66
N LYS A 475 27.98 3.66 29.90
CA LYS A 475 27.59 2.85 31.07
C LYS A 475 26.20 2.25 30.89
N LEU A 476 25.23 3.01 30.39
CA LEU A 476 23.86 2.53 30.14
C LEU A 476 23.83 1.53 28.98
N GLY A 477 24.52 1.81 27.87
CA GLY A 477 24.62 0.92 26.69
C GLY A 477 25.37 -0.40 26.97
N ALA A 478 26.21 -0.42 27.99
CA ALA A 478 26.91 -1.63 28.46
C ALA A 478 26.14 -2.45 29.50
N ARG A 479 24.99 -1.94 29.98
CA ARG A 479 24.26 -2.56 31.10
C ARG A 479 23.42 -3.73 30.61
N ASP A 480 23.57 -4.90 31.21
CA ASP A 480 22.64 -6.00 31.04
C ASP A 480 21.50 -5.82 32.08
N SER A 481 20.25 -5.78 31.58
CA SER A 481 19.04 -5.49 32.36
C SER A 481 17.90 -6.33 31.82
N ALA A 482 16.91 -6.62 32.66
CA ALA A 482 15.67 -7.30 32.24
C ALA A 482 14.83 -6.44 31.25
N ASP A 483 14.95 -5.14 31.32
CA ASP A 483 14.40 -4.22 30.33
C ASP A 483 15.53 -3.75 29.39
N PRO A 484 15.54 -4.17 28.11
CA PRO A 484 16.59 -3.79 27.16
C PRO A 484 16.42 -2.39 26.60
N ARG A 485 15.24 -1.75 26.69
CA ARG A 485 14.92 -0.46 26.04
C ARG A 485 15.89 0.68 26.42
N PRO A 486 16.25 0.90 27.70
CA PRO A 486 17.24 1.90 28.05
C PRO A 486 18.61 1.69 27.38
N ARG A 487 19.03 0.45 27.27
CA ARG A 487 20.28 0.06 26.62
C ARG A 487 20.22 0.37 25.12
N LEU A 488 19.11 0.06 24.46
CA LEU A 488 18.92 0.31 23.03
C LEU A 488 18.93 1.81 22.74
N HIS A 489 18.19 2.61 23.50
CA HIS A 489 18.21 4.06 23.35
C HIS A 489 19.60 4.65 23.58
N ALA A 490 20.35 4.17 24.57
CA ALA A 490 21.73 4.63 24.81
C ALA A 490 22.66 4.28 23.63
N LEU A 491 22.59 3.09 23.07
CA LEU A 491 23.39 2.69 21.90
C LEU A 491 23.10 3.56 20.69
N TRP A 492 21.82 3.81 20.39
CA TRP A 492 21.41 4.65 19.28
C TRP A 492 21.68 6.14 19.53
N THR A 493 21.59 6.61 20.78
CA THR A 493 22.03 7.97 21.14
C THR A 493 23.53 8.15 20.88
N LEU A 494 24.36 7.18 21.31
CA LEU A 494 25.80 7.18 21.04
C LEU A 494 26.09 7.15 19.53
N GLU A 495 25.30 6.41 18.73
CA GLU A 495 25.39 6.40 17.27
C GLU A 495 25.12 7.80 16.72
N GLY A 496 24.00 8.44 17.11
CA GLY A 496 23.64 9.79 16.67
C GLY A 496 24.67 10.85 17.05
N LEU A 497 25.32 10.69 18.20
CA LEU A 497 26.44 11.54 18.63
C LEU A 497 27.75 11.23 17.93
N SER A 498 27.83 10.19 17.10
CA SER A 498 29.07 9.66 16.49
C SER A 498 30.09 9.17 17.53
N ALA A 499 29.63 8.80 18.72
CA ALA A 499 30.44 8.36 19.86
C ALA A 499 30.34 6.87 20.17
N LEU A 500 29.55 6.09 19.40
CA LEU A 500 29.38 4.65 19.60
C LEU A 500 30.68 3.92 19.29
N SER A 501 31.21 3.15 20.27
CA SER A 501 32.40 2.33 20.08
C SER A 501 32.06 0.94 19.51
N ASP A 502 32.96 0.41 18.67
CA ASP A 502 32.83 -0.97 18.13
C ASP A 502 32.81 -2.04 19.24
N LYS A 503 33.46 -1.73 20.39
CA LYS A 503 33.42 -2.58 21.58
C LYS A 503 32.00 -2.75 22.15
N LEU A 504 31.21 -1.70 22.18
CA LEU A 504 29.82 -1.75 22.63
C LEU A 504 28.94 -2.55 21.66
N ILE A 505 29.15 -2.41 20.35
CA ILE A 505 28.46 -3.20 19.32
C ILE A 505 28.78 -4.69 19.50
N LEU A 506 30.08 -5.04 19.62
CA LEU A 506 30.50 -6.42 19.86
C LEU A 506 29.93 -6.99 21.17
N ARG A 507 29.74 -6.16 22.20
CA ARG A 507 29.06 -6.55 23.43
C ARG A 507 27.55 -6.74 23.23
N ALA A 508 26.90 -5.91 22.43
CA ALA A 508 25.48 -6.05 22.10
C ALA A 508 25.22 -7.36 21.34
N LEU A 509 26.07 -7.74 20.39
CA LEU A 509 25.99 -9.00 19.64
C LEU A 509 26.16 -10.26 20.54
N LYS A 510 26.71 -10.10 21.74
CA LYS A 510 26.86 -11.19 22.71
C LYS A 510 25.81 -11.16 23.82
N SER A 511 24.78 -10.33 23.70
CA SER A 511 23.74 -10.22 24.69
C SER A 511 22.91 -11.50 24.81
N THR A 512 22.43 -11.84 25.99
CA THR A 512 21.44 -12.90 26.17
C THR A 512 20.07 -12.52 25.65
N ASP A 513 19.78 -11.22 25.54
CA ASP A 513 18.55 -10.67 24.98
C ASP A 513 18.60 -10.62 23.46
N ALA A 514 17.63 -11.24 22.79
CA ALA A 514 17.56 -11.34 21.33
C ALA A 514 17.39 -9.96 20.68
N GLN A 515 16.60 -9.08 21.29
CA GLN A 515 16.37 -7.75 20.75
C GLN A 515 17.66 -6.91 20.74
N VAL A 516 18.47 -7.05 21.80
CA VAL A 516 19.78 -6.37 21.85
C VAL A 516 20.75 -6.92 20.79
N ARG A 517 20.71 -8.23 20.51
CA ARG A 517 21.52 -8.81 19.41
C ARG A 517 21.06 -8.30 18.04
N MET A 518 19.75 -8.21 17.81
CA MET A 518 19.18 -7.65 16.57
C MET A 518 19.63 -6.21 16.35
N GLU A 519 19.54 -5.34 17.35
CA GLU A 519 20.01 -3.97 17.26
C GLU A 519 21.54 -3.88 17.12
N GLY A 520 22.27 -4.79 17.79
CA GLY A 520 23.71 -4.95 17.57
C GLY A 520 24.07 -5.25 16.13
N LEU A 521 23.28 -6.09 15.43
CA LEU A 521 23.43 -6.40 14.00
C LEU A 521 23.16 -5.18 13.13
N ARG A 522 22.12 -4.41 13.41
CA ARG A 522 21.80 -3.16 12.69
C ARG A 522 22.92 -2.12 12.82
N LEU A 523 23.46 -1.94 14.00
CA LEU A 523 24.60 -1.06 14.25
C LEU A 523 25.89 -1.58 13.58
N ALA A 524 26.12 -2.90 13.60
CA ALA A 524 27.29 -3.52 12.98
C ALA A 524 27.29 -3.36 11.47
N ASP A 525 26.14 -3.50 10.78
CA ASP A 525 26.10 -3.38 9.31
C ASP A 525 26.53 -2.00 8.84
N ALA A 526 26.15 -0.94 9.53
CA ALA A 526 26.55 0.42 9.24
C ALA A 526 28.09 0.60 9.43
N ARG A 527 28.63 0.05 10.51
CA ARG A 527 30.07 0.11 10.81
C ARG A 527 30.92 -0.69 9.83
N VAL A 528 30.42 -1.85 9.38
CA VAL A 528 31.08 -2.68 8.37
C VAL A 528 31.12 -1.97 7.02
N ARG A 529 30.03 -1.33 6.60
CA ARG A 529 29.99 -0.52 5.37
C ARG A 529 30.97 0.66 5.44
N ALA A 530 31.09 1.29 6.61
CA ALA A 530 32.03 2.38 6.85
C ALA A 530 33.50 1.91 6.99
N LYS A 531 33.79 0.61 6.93
CA LYS A 531 35.11 0.00 7.07
C LYS A 531 35.84 0.44 8.36
N SER A 532 35.14 0.31 9.51
CA SER A 532 35.68 0.62 10.81
C SER A 532 36.95 -0.18 11.15
N THR A 533 37.70 0.25 12.18
CA THR A 533 38.91 -0.44 12.63
C THR A 533 38.67 -1.86 13.11
N ALA A 534 37.47 -2.15 13.65
CA ALA A 534 37.05 -3.47 14.08
C ALA A 534 36.33 -4.29 12.98
N HIS A 535 36.43 -3.89 11.73
CA HIS A 535 35.71 -4.50 10.58
C HIS A 535 35.73 -6.04 10.61
N THR A 536 36.91 -6.66 10.76
CA THR A 536 37.06 -8.11 10.75
C THR A 536 36.32 -8.76 11.92
N ALA A 537 36.37 -8.19 13.12
CA ALA A 537 35.70 -8.71 14.30
C ALA A 537 34.17 -8.57 14.19
N LEU A 538 33.67 -7.43 13.66
CA LEU A 538 32.24 -7.22 13.44
C LEU A 538 31.70 -8.19 12.38
N VAL A 539 32.40 -8.36 11.26
CA VAL A 539 32.01 -9.35 10.22
C VAL A 539 31.97 -10.77 10.79
N ALA A 540 32.97 -11.16 11.59
CA ALA A 540 32.98 -12.47 12.22
C ALA A 540 31.80 -12.67 13.19
N ALA A 541 31.48 -11.64 14.00
CA ALA A 541 30.35 -11.68 14.90
C ALA A 541 29.02 -11.76 14.14
N MET A 542 28.81 -10.92 13.12
CA MET A 542 27.59 -10.97 12.29
C MET A 542 27.38 -12.32 11.61
N ARG A 543 28.46 -12.96 11.15
CA ARG A 543 28.40 -14.34 10.58
C ARG A 543 28.03 -15.38 11.64
N GLY A 544 28.43 -15.16 12.88
CA GLY A 544 28.05 -16.02 14.00
C GLY A 544 26.53 -16.05 14.22
N GLU A 545 25.90 -14.89 14.17
CA GLU A 545 24.47 -14.72 14.39
C GLU A 545 23.57 -15.35 13.30
N LEU A 546 24.11 -15.72 12.14
CA LEU A 546 23.40 -16.51 11.13
C LEU A 546 23.01 -17.92 11.64
N LYS A 547 23.50 -18.33 12.79
CA LYS A 547 23.20 -19.61 13.45
C LYS A 547 22.56 -19.40 14.82
N ASP A 548 22.02 -18.22 15.10
CA ASP A 548 21.36 -17.95 16.36
C ASP A 548 20.16 -18.90 16.56
N ALA A 549 19.88 -19.24 17.81
CA ALA A 549 18.74 -20.08 18.15
C ALA A 549 17.38 -19.34 17.99
N ASP A 550 17.40 -18.01 18.04
CA ASP A 550 16.20 -17.17 17.83
C ASP A 550 16.05 -16.83 16.34
N PRO A 551 14.97 -17.28 15.67
CA PRO A 551 14.75 -17.00 14.25
C PRO A 551 14.78 -15.52 13.91
N ARG A 552 14.34 -14.63 14.80
CA ARG A 552 14.35 -13.17 14.61
C ARG A 552 15.78 -12.65 14.47
N VAL A 553 16.69 -13.13 15.30
CA VAL A 553 18.12 -12.77 15.23
C VAL A 553 18.76 -13.33 13.96
N THR A 554 18.45 -14.58 13.60
CA THR A 554 18.91 -15.18 12.34
C THR A 554 18.45 -14.37 11.12
N ILE A 555 17.16 -13.98 11.06
CA ILE A 555 16.62 -13.12 10.00
C ILE A 555 17.35 -11.78 9.98
N GLN A 556 17.51 -11.13 11.14
CA GLN A 556 18.22 -9.86 11.21
C GLN A 556 19.68 -10.00 10.76
N ALA A 557 20.34 -11.11 11.08
CA ALA A 557 21.69 -11.38 10.60
C ALA A 557 21.75 -11.54 9.07
N MET A 558 20.79 -12.24 8.46
CA MET A 558 20.65 -12.35 7.01
C MET A 558 20.50 -10.98 6.34
N LEU A 559 19.60 -10.14 6.87
CA LEU A 559 19.38 -8.78 6.38
C LEU A 559 20.63 -7.90 6.53
N SER A 560 21.29 -7.98 7.69
CA SER A 560 22.46 -7.16 8.00
C SER A 560 23.70 -7.59 7.18
N VAL A 561 23.97 -8.87 6.98
CA VAL A 561 25.11 -9.30 6.12
C VAL A 561 24.90 -8.92 4.67
N ARG A 562 23.63 -8.95 4.16
CA ARG A 562 23.29 -8.43 2.83
C ARG A 562 23.55 -6.94 2.73
N ARG A 563 23.00 -6.16 3.67
CA ARG A 563 23.12 -4.71 3.69
C ARG A 563 24.57 -4.25 3.88
N ALA A 564 25.36 -4.98 4.66
CA ALA A 564 26.80 -4.75 4.82
C ALA A 564 27.60 -4.96 3.53
N GLY A 565 27.01 -5.57 2.51
CA GLY A 565 27.66 -5.80 1.21
C GLY A 565 28.77 -6.86 1.26
N LEU A 566 28.63 -7.87 2.12
CA LEU A 566 29.64 -8.94 2.21
C LEU A 566 29.68 -9.75 0.91
N PRO A 567 30.87 -10.05 0.33
CA PRO A 567 31.00 -10.67 -0.99
C PRO A 567 30.30 -12.03 -1.11
N ASP A 568 30.20 -12.78 -0.02
CA ASP A 568 29.60 -14.12 0.07
C ASP A 568 28.21 -14.13 0.73
N ALA A 569 27.59 -12.96 0.90
CA ALA A 569 26.29 -12.81 1.61
C ALA A 569 25.22 -13.76 1.04
N LYS A 570 25.03 -13.82 -0.28
CA LYS A 570 24.03 -14.69 -0.91
C LYS A 570 24.25 -16.16 -0.53
N LYS A 571 25.47 -16.66 -0.66
CA LYS A 571 25.81 -18.05 -0.32
C LYS A 571 25.56 -18.35 1.15
N MET A 572 25.94 -17.43 2.04
CA MET A 572 25.71 -17.58 3.48
C MET A 572 24.24 -17.64 3.83
N ILE A 573 23.45 -16.69 3.31
CA ILE A 573 22.02 -16.59 3.57
C ILE A 573 21.28 -17.84 3.06
N GLN A 574 21.56 -18.28 1.85
CA GLN A 574 20.98 -19.51 1.30
C GLN A 574 21.37 -20.76 2.12
N ALA A 575 22.61 -20.85 2.57
CA ALA A 575 23.04 -21.94 3.45
C ALA A 575 22.36 -21.90 4.81
N THR A 576 22.12 -20.71 5.38
CA THR A 576 21.37 -20.51 6.62
C THR A 576 19.92 -20.96 6.45
N ALA A 577 19.25 -20.53 5.38
CA ALA A 577 17.87 -20.91 5.09
C ALA A 577 17.72 -22.42 4.88
N ALA A 578 18.66 -23.04 4.14
CA ALA A 578 18.66 -24.48 3.90
C ALA A 578 18.90 -25.32 5.17
N ALA A 579 19.54 -24.75 6.18
CA ALA A 579 19.79 -25.40 7.47
C ALA A 579 18.72 -25.10 8.54
N SER A 580 17.79 -24.20 8.26
CA SER A 580 16.73 -23.74 9.18
C SER A 580 15.42 -24.48 8.90
N ASN A 581 14.64 -24.71 9.96
CA ASN A 581 13.26 -25.16 9.86
C ASN A 581 12.25 -24.00 10.07
N SER A 582 12.74 -22.76 10.24
CA SER A 582 11.91 -21.59 10.48
C SER A 582 11.21 -21.13 9.21
N VAL A 583 9.89 -20.97 9.30
CA VAL A 583 9.04 -20.40 8.22
C VAL A 583 9.48 -18.97 7.90
N GLY A 584 9.77 -18.16 8.93
CA GLY A 584 10.21 -16.78 8.75
C GLY A 584 11.56 -16.68 8.04
N VAL A 585 12.53 -17.49 8.44
CA VAL A 585 13.87 -17.55 7.78
C VAL A 585 13.72 -17.94 6.31
N TYR A 586 12.88 -18.93 6.02
CA TYR A 586 12.63 -19.35 4.63
C TYR A 586 11.94 -18.25 3.83
N ALA A 587 10.85 -17.67 4.34
CA ALA A 587 10.09 -16.63 3.65
C ALA A 587 10.94 -15.39 3.32
N ILE A 588 11.80 -14.97 4.24
CA ILE A 588 12.72 -13.86 3.98
C ILE A 588 13.77 -14.23 2.96
N ASN A 589 14.36 -15.44 3.02
CA ASN A 589 15.33 -15.87 2.03
C ASN A 589 14.77 -15.82 0.62
N GLU A 590 13.57 -16.34 0.38
CA GLU A 590 12.94 -16.32 -0.95
C GLU A 590 12.79 -14.88 -1.47
N GLN A 591 12.29 -13.96 -0.64
CA GLN A 591 12.05 -12.59 -1.05
C GLN A 591 13.33 -11.74 -1.18
N LEU A 592 14.38 -12.02 -0.42
CA LEU A 592 15.66 -11.28 -0.49
C LEU A 592 16.28 -11.24 -1.88
N TRP A 593 15.98 -12.23 -2.71
CA TRP A 593 16.57 -12.37 -4.03
C TRP A 593 15.60 -12.07 -5.17
N ASP A 594 14.29 -12.06 -4.88
CA ASP A 594 13.25 -11.74 -5.87
C ASP A 594 13.36 -10.30 -6.36
N GLU A 595 13.62 -9.35 -5.49
CA GLU A 595 13.73 -7.95 -5.88
C GLU A 595 14.99 -7.61 -6.69
N ALA A 596 16.09 -8.34 -6.48
CA ALA A 596 17.36 -8.05 -7.12
C ALA A 596 17.60 -8.82 -8.44
N ASN A 597 16.86 -9.93 -8.66
CA ASN A 597 17.08 -10.82 -9.80
C ASN A 597 15.87 -10.99 -10.73
N ASN A 598 14.69 -10.49 -10.35
CA ASN A 598 13.45 -10.67 -11.13
C ASN A 598 13.09 -9.47 -12.01
N GLU A 599 14.01 -8.58 -12.26
CA GLU A 599 13.86 -7.81 -13.49
C GLU A 599 14.20 -8.79 -14.62
N ASP A 600 13.13 -9.35 -15.18
CA ASP A 600 13.17 -10.16 -16.38
C ASP A 600 14.19 -9.55 -17.35
N PRO A 601 15.28 -10.24 -17.72
CA PRO A 601 16.25 -9.73 -18.68
C PRO A 601 15.58 -9.23 -19.97
N GLN A 602 14.40 -9.74 -20.26
CA GLN A 602 13.59 -9.37 -21.39
C GLN A 602 12.87 -8.03 -21.16
N LEU A 603 12.40 -7.78 -19.94
CA LEU A 603 11.85 -6.47 -19.57
C LEU A 603 12.91 -5.37 -19.64
N ILE A 604 14.15 -5.66 -19.21
CA ILE A 604 15.29 -4.75 -19.35
C ILE A 604 15.56 -4.44 -20.81
N ARG A 605 15.55 -5.46 -21.69
CA ARG A 605 15.77 -5.27 -23.14
C ARG A 605 14.63 -4.48 -23.81
N LEU A 606 13.39 -4.73 -23.39
CA LEU A 606 12.21 -4.06 -23.94
C LEU A 606 12.15 -2.59 -23.54
N LEU A 607 12.38 -2.29 -22.28
CA LEU A 607 12.17 -0.96 -21.71
C LEU A 607 13.45 -0.10 -21.75
N GLY A 608 14.63 -0.71 -21.82
CA GLY A 608 15.89 0.00 -21.65
C GLY A 608 16.02 0.64 -20.25
N VAL A 609 17.12 1.36 -20.02
CA VAL A 609 17.43 1.92 -18.69
C VAL A 609 16.35 2.91 -18.20
N ASN A 610 15.88 3.80 -19.08
CA ASN A 610 14.91 4.82 -18.72
C ASN A 610 13.51 4.22 -18.50
N GLY A 611 13.07 3.32 -19.38
CA GLY A 611 11.79 2.64 -19.22
C GLY A 611 11.76 1.72 -18.01
N LEU A 612 12.89 1.11 -17.65
CA LEU A 612 13.00 0.32 -16.44
C LEU A 612 12.91 1.19 -15.16
N LYS A 613 13.50 2.39 -15.17
CA LYS A 613 13.31 3.36 -14.10
C LYS A 613 11.83 3.77 -13.97
N ALA A 614 11.17 4.04 -15.09
CA ALA A 614 9.75 4.34 -15.15
C ALA A 614 8.90 3.18 -14.61
N TYR A 615 9.22 1.94 -14.99
CA TYR A 615 8.57 0.72 -14.52
C TYR A 615 8.66 0.59 -12.98
N ARG A 616 9.84 0.78 -12.40
CA ARG A 616 10.05 0.72 -10.94
C ARG A 616 9.25 1.79 -10.20
N SER A 617 9.32 3.03 -10.68
CA SER A 617 8.52 4.14 -10.11
C SER A 617 7.02 3.89 -10.25
N GLY A 618 6.60 3.32 -11.38
CA GLY A 618 5.21 2.96 -11.63
C GLY A 618 4.70 1.83 -10.73
N ARG A 619 5.55 0.85 -10.39
CA ARG A 619 5.25 -0.20 -9.42
C ARG A 619 4.89 0.38 -8.06
N THR A 620 5.62 1.39 -7.65
CA THR A 620 5.36 2.08 -6.38
C THR A 620 4.00 2.76 -6.38
N LEU A 621 3.70 3.53 -7.42
CA LEU A 621 2.40 4.21 -7.53
C LEU A 621 1.25 3.19 -7.64
N TYR A 622 1.43 2.10 -8.39
CA TYR A 622 0.44 1.02 -8.46
C TYR A 622 0.15 0.43 -7.08
N GLY A 623 1.19 0.09 -6.34
CA GLY A 623 1.11 -0.46 -4.98
C GLY A 623 0.60 0.52 -3.93
N SER A 624 0.46 1.81 -4.26
CA SER A 624 -0.08 2.83 -3.36
C SER A 624 -1.54 3.17 -3.65
N VAL A 625 -2.01 2.98 -4.90
CA VAL A 625 -3.32 3.49 -5.32
C VAL A 625 -4.13 2.48 -6.12
N CYS A 626 -3.52 1.87 -7.16
CA CYS A 626 -4.28 1.11 -8.16
C CYS A 626 -4.68 -0.28 -7.67
N PHE A 627 -3.81 -0.91 -6.85
CA PHE A 627 -3.98 -2.29 -6.37
C PHE A 627 -5.28 -2.48 -5.57
N ALA A 628 -5.74 -1.44 -4.89
CA ALA A 628 -6.95 -1.47 -4.06
C ALA A 628 -8.18 -1.97 -4.84
N CYS A 629 -8.32 -1.56 -6.10
CA CYS A 629 -9.41 -2.00 -6.99
C CYS A 629 -8.96 -3.09 -7.97
N HIS A 630 -7.72 -3.01 -8.47
CA HIS A 630 -7.24 -3.90 -9.52
C HIS A 630 -6.48 -5.14 -9.02
N GLY A 631 -6.32 -5.30 -7.69
CA GLY A 631 -5.59 -6.40 -7.08
C GLY A 631 -4.08 -6.27 -7.20
N THR A 632 -3.34 -6.97 -6.36
CA THR A 632 -1.86 -6.99 -6.40
C THR A 632 -1.32 -7.72 -7.63
N ASP A 633 -2.15 -8.61 -8.19
CA ASP A 633 -1.88 -9.45 -9.38
C ASP A 633 -2.51 -8.90 -10.68
N GLY A 634 -3.18 -7.75 -10.62
CA GLY A 634 -3.81 -7.09 -11.76
C GLY A 634 -5.07 -7.77 -12.28
N HIS A 635 -5.63 -8.77 -11.59
CA HIS A 635 -6.84 -9.49 -12.02
C HIS A 635 -8.15 -8.89 -11.48
N GLY A 636 -8.05 -7.81 -10.70
CA GLY A 636 -9.17 -7.20 -9.99
C GLY A 636 -9.27 -7.72 -8.56
N ALA A 637 -9.40 -6.79 -7.59
CA ALA A 637 -9.60 -7.17 -6.21
C ALA A 637 -10.95 -7.88 -6.04
N PRO A 638 -11.05 -8.93 -5.22
CA PRO A 638 -12.30 -9.65 -4.98
C PRO A 638 -13.40 -8.72 -4.44
N LYS A 639 -14.60 -8.81 -4.97
CA LYS A 639 -15.75 -8.05 -4.47
C LYS A 639 -16.33 -8.76 -3.25
N PRO A 640 -16.34 -8.13 -2.07
CA PRO A 640 -16.88 -8.73 -0.86
C PRO A 640 -18.36 -9.13 -1.02
N GLY A 641 -18.70 -10.33 -0.58
CA GLY A 641 -20.08 -10.82 -0.62
C GLY A 641 -20.62 -11.19 -2.01
N ALA A 642 -19.76 -11.25 -3.04
CA ALA A 642 -20.18 -11.65 -4.39
C ALA A 642 -19.21 -12.71 -4.94
N ASP A 643 -19.61 -13.97 -4.93
CA ASP A 643 -18.82 -15.11 -5.36
C ASP A 643 -18.22 -14.91 -6.77
N GLY A 644 -16.87 -14.89 -6.84
CA GLY A 644 -16.10 -14.82 -8.07
C GLY A 644 -16.15 -13.48 -8.81
N ARG A 645 -16.75 -12.43 -8.25
CA ARG A 645 -16.75 -11.07 -8.85
C ARG A 645 -15.59 -10.24 -8.32
N THR A 646 -15.15 -9.29 -9.13
CA THR A 646 -14.12 -8.32 -8.78
C THR A 646 -14.68 -6.90 -8.70
N ILE A 647 -13.98 -6.01 -8.00
CA ILE A 647 -14.36 -4.60 -7.85
C ILE A 647 -14.11 -3.84 -9.15
N ALA A 648 -13.05 -4.22 -9.88
CA ALA A 648 -12.63 -3.58 -11.13
C ALA A 648 -12.29 -4.63 -12.19
N PRO A 649 -12.28 -4.26 -13.48
CA PRO A 649 -11.87 -5.16 -14.54
C PRO A 649 -10.40 -5.54 -14.42
N SER A 650 -10.07 -6.76 -14.88
CA SER A 650 -8.69 -7.22 -14.98
C SER A 650 -7.84 -6.31 -15.87
N LEU A 651 -6.66 -5.97 -15.40
CA LEU A 651 -5.60 -5.32 -16.18
C LEU A 651 -4.71 -6.34 -16.90
N ALA A 652 -4.64 -7.56 -16.35
CA ALA A 652 -3.88 -8.66 -16.91
C ALA A 652 -4.49 -9.08 -18.25
N GLY A 653 -3.69 -9.07 -19.31
CA GLY A 653 -4.12 -9.40 -20.66
C GLY A 653 -5.18 -8.46 -21.27
N SER A 654 -5.47 -7.34 -20.63
CA SER A 654 -6.51 -6.41 -21.08
C SER A 654 -6.16 -5.80 -22.45
N PRO A 655 -7.03 -5.92 -23.46
CA PRO A 655 -6.80 -5.29 -24.77
C PRO A 655 -6.61 -3.77 -24.69
N ARG A 656 -7.22 -3.13 -23.70
CA ARG A 656 -7.06 -1.67 -23.45
C ARG A 656 -5.67 -1.35 -22.91
N MET A 657 -5.12 -2.20 -22.05
CA MET A 657 -3.77 -2.02 -21.51
C MET A 657 -2.69 -2.28 -22.57
N LEU A 658 -2.92 -3.26 -23.44
CA LEU A 658 -1.97 -3.66 -24.48
C LEU A 658 -2.16 -2.90 -25.80
N GLY A 659 -3.27 -2.18 -25.94
CA GLY A 659 -3.62 -1.40 -27.13
C GLY A 659 -3.00 -0.01 -27.19
N ASP A 660 -3.73 0.89 -27.89
CA ASP A 660 -3.35 2.30 -28.01
C ASP A 660 -3.27 2.97 -26.64
N GLU A 661 -2.09 3.45 -26.28
CA GLU A 661 -1.83 4.05 -24.95
C GLU A 661 -2.67 5.30 -24.68
N ARG A 662 -3.07 6.03 -25.74
CA ARG A 662 -3.93 7.22 -25.59
C ARG A 662 -5.26 6.92 -24.91
N ALA A 663 -5.70 5.70 -25.02
CA ALA A 663 -6.91 5.23 -24.38
C ALA A 663 -6.78 5.01 -22.89
N THR A 664 -5.75 4.29 -22.49
CA THR A 664 -5.45 4.09 -21.07
C THR A 664 -5.09 5.41 -20.41
N ILE A 665 -4.38 6.30 -21.12
CA ILE A 665 -4.10 7.65 -20.64
C ILE A 665 -5.40 8.43 -20.42
N ALA A 666 -6.34 8.40 -21.37
CA ALA A 666 -7.64 9.08 -21.21
C ALA A 666 -8.44 8.52 -20.02
N ILE A 667 -8.43 7.19 -19.82
CA ILE A 667 -9.10 6.54 -18.69
C ILE A 667 -8.47 6.97 -17.36
N VAL A 668 -7.15 6.96 -17.22
CA VAL A 668 -6.54 7.38 -15.96
C VAL A 668 -6.67 8.87 -15.68
N LEU A 669 -6.74 9.71 -16.72
CA LEU A 669 -6.93 11.15 -16.56
C LEU A 669 -8.34 11.52 -16.10
N HIS A 670 -9.37 10.88 -16.64
CA HIS A 670 -10.77 11.34 -16.45
C HIS A 670 -11.69 10.26 -15.86
N GLY A 671 -11.16 9.07 -15.59
CA GLY A 671 -11.96 7.94 -15.11
C GLY A 671 -12.82 7.30 -16.22
N LEU A 672 -13.47 6.19 -15.87
CA LEU A 672 -14.32 5.41 -16.74
C LEU A 672 -15.59 4.98 -16.00
N GLN A 673 -16.76 5.19 -16.59
CA GLN A 673 -18.04 4.77 -16.01
C GLN A 673 -18.82 3.83 -16.94
N GLY A 674 -19.77 3.11 -16.35
CA GLY A 674 -20.62 2.15 -17.06
C GLY A 674 -19.99 0.77 -17.25
N ALA A 675 -20.68 -0.10 -17.96
CA ALA A 675 -20.26 -1.47 -18.15
C ALA A 675 -18.96 -1.56 -18.99
N VAL A 676 -18.05 -2.41 -18.55
CA VAL A 676 -16.80 -2.76 -19.23
C VAL A 676 -16.91 -4.21 -19.68
N ASP A 677 -16.84 -4.45 -21.00
CA ASP A 677 -16.98 -5.78 -21.61
C ASP A 677 -18.30 -6.50 -21.19
N GLY A 678 -19.38 -5.71 -21.04
CA GLY A 678 -20.68 -6.23 -20.64
C GLY A 678 -20.86 -6.46 -19.13
N VAL A 679 -19.85 -6.20 -18.31
CA VAL A 679 -19.89 -6.34 -16.84
C VAL A 679 -20.01 -4.96 -16.21
N ASP A 680 -21.02 -4.78 -15.37
CA ASP A 680 -21.16 -3.60 -14.51
C ASP A 680 -20.47 -3.85 -13.16
N TYR A 681 -19.46 -3.04 -12.86
CA TYR A 681 -18.69 -3.13 -11.62
C TYR A 681 -19.32 -2.32 -10.48
N GLY A 682 -20.36 -1.51 -10.78
CA GLY A 682 -21.16 -0.79 -9.79
C GLY A 682 -20.55 0.51 -9.28
N ALA A 683 -19.31 0.83 -9.66
CA ALA A 683 -18.66 2.11 -9.36
C ALA A 683 -17.79 2.55 -10.55
N PRO A 684 -17.67 3.83 -10.83
CA PRO A 684 -16.75 4.33 -11.85
C PRO A 684 -15.30 4.23 -11.38
N MET A 685 -14.38 4.05 -12.34
CA MET A 685 -12.97 4.29 -12.09
C MET A 685 -12.74 5.79 -11.87
N VAL A 686 -12.10 6.14 -10.77
CA VAL A 686 -11.83 7.53 -10.41
C VAL A 686 -10.73 8.14 -11.28
N PRO A 687 -10.79 9.45 -11.57
CA PRO A 687 -9.73 10.16 -12.26
C PRO A 687 -8.45 10.28 -11.43
N MET A 688 -7.32 10.20 -12.11
CA MET A 688 -5.98 10.37 -11.55
C MET A 688 -5.30 11.63 -12.11
N ASN A 689 -6.08 12.63 -12.54
CA ASN A 689 -5.59 13.84 -13.19
C ASN A 689 -4.73 14.74 -12.30
N SER A 690 -4.77 14.56 -10.99
CA SER A 690 -3.91 15.24 -10.02
C SER A 690 -2.44 14.79 -10.06
N TYR A 691 -2.16 13.61 -10.62
CA TYR A 691 -0.80 13.12 -10.81
C TYR A 691 -0.12 13.78 -12.01
N SER A 692 1.19 13.98 -11.91
CA SER A 692 2.00 14.52 -13.00
C SER A 692 2.02 13.58 -14.22
N ASP A 693 2.35 14.13 -15.39
CA ASP A 693 2.46 13.34 -16.62
C ASP A 693 3.52 12.23 -16.49
N ALA A 694 4.61 12.50 -15.76
CA ALA A 694 5.65 11.52 -15.52
C ALA A 694 5.16 10.37 -14.61
N GLU A 695 4.42 10.66 -13.53
CA GLU A 695 3.87 9.64 -12.63
C GLU A 695 2.85 8.76 -13.35
N LEU A 696 1.95 9.35 -14.15
CA LEU A 696 0.99 8.59 -14.93
C LEU A 696 1.66 7.74 -16.01
N ALA A 697 2.68 8.28 -16.70
CA ALA A 697 3.48 7.52 -17.65
C ALA A 697 4.19 6.32 -16.98
N ASN A 698 4.73 6.54 -15.78
CA ASN A 698 5.42 5.50 -15.02
C ASN A 698 4.45 4.37 -14.61
N VAL A 699 3.30 4.69 -14.03
CA VAL A 699 2.33 3.66 -13.60
C VAL A 699 1.74 2.91 -14.79
N LEU A 700 1.49 3.58 -15.89
CA LEU A 700 1.03 2.94 -17.13
C LEU A 700 2.13 2.04 -17.73
N THR A 701 3.39 2.46 -17.68
CA THR A 701 4.53 1.61 -18.08
C THR A 701 4.59 0.35 -17.21
N TYR A 702 4.38 0.47 -15.90
CA TYR A 702 4.33 -0.68 -14.99
C TYR A 702 3.16 -1.62 -15.36
N ILE A 703 1.93 -1.12 -15.44
CA ILE A 703 0.74 -1.94 -15.72
C ILE A 703 0.86 -2.65 -17.08
N ARG A 704 1.38 -1.95 -18.07
CA ARG A 704 1.58 -2.46 -19.43
C ARG A 704 2.70 -3.51 -19.54
N ASN A 705 3.49 -3.69 -18.48
CA ASN A 705 4.62 -4.62 -18.43
C ASN A 705 4.64 -5.54 -17.20
N SER A 706 3.49 -5.63 -16.50
CA SER A 706 3.26 -6.51 -15.35
C SER A 706 2.07 -7.44 -15.63
N PHE A 707 1.86 -8.41 -14.77
CA PHE A 707 0.68 -9.29 -14.84
C PHE A 707 0.59 -10.09 -16.16
N GLY A 708 1.74 -10.46 -16.73
CA GLY A 708 1.80 -11.10 -18.04
C GLY A 708 1.64 -10.13 -19.23
N ASN A 709 1.51 -8.84 -18.98
CA ASN A 709 1.47 -7.82 -20.03
C ASN A 709 2.88 -7.53 -20.57
N ARG A 710 2.96 -7.20 -21.89
CA ARG A 710 4.19 -6.68 -22.52
C ARG A 710 3.79 -5.63 -23.55
N ALA A 711 4.26 -4.39 -23.36
CA ALA A 711 4.04 -3.28 -24.27
C ALA A 711 5.13 -2.21 -24.10
N PRO A 712 5.33 -1.34 -25.08
CA PRO A 712 6.27 -0.23 -24.99
C PRO A 712 6.00 0.65 -23.76
N ALA A 713 7.07 1.26 -23.23
CA ALA A 713 6.95 2.27 -22.17
C ALA A 713 6.11 3.45 -22.66
N VAL A 714 5.32 4.02 -21.78
CA VAL A 714 4.54 5.23 -22.01
C VAL A 714 5.45 6.44 -21.76
N ALA A 715 5.47 7.39 -22.71
CA ALA A 715 6.24 8.61 -22.56
C ALA A 715 5.43 9.70 -21.82
N PRO A 716 6.05 10.48 -20.94
CA PRO A 716 5.36 11.60 -20.26
C PRO A 716 4.76 12.61 -21.25
N GLU A 717 5.41 12.82 -22.39
CA GLU A 717 4.96 13.73 -23.45
C GLU A 717 3.63 13.26 -24.08
N THR A 718 3.41 11.94 -24.17
CA THR A 718 2.13 11.38 -24.65
C THR A 718 1.01 11.64 -23.64
N VAL A 719 1.32 11.56 -22.34
CA VAL A 719 0.34 11.92 -21.29
C VAL A 719 0.02 13.40 -21.34
N ALA A 720 1.03 14.27 -21.43
CA ALA A 720 0.86 15.73 -21.56
C ALA A 720 0.00 16.10 -22.77
N ALA A 721 0.26 15.50 -23.91
CA ALA A 721 -0.51 15.73 -25.13
C ALA A 721 -1.99 15.32 -24.97
N ARG A 722 -2.25 14.19 -24.31
CA ARG A 722 -3.62 13.75 -24.05
C ARG A 722 -4.31 14.65 -23.03
N ARG A 723 -3.64 15.04 -21.96
CA ARG A 723 -4.16 15.98 -20.94
C ARG A 723 -4.54 17.32 -21.60
N ALA A 724 -3.71 17.83 -22.51
CA ALA A 724 -4.01 19.05 -23.22
C ALA A 724 -5.21 18.90 -24.18
N ALA A 725 -5.33 17.77 -24.85
CA ALA A 725 -6.47 17.48 -25.74
C ALA A 725 -7.80 17.37 -24.98
N ASP A 726 -7.76 16.93 -23.72
CA ASP A 726 -8.93 16.73 -22.87
C ASP A 726 -9.15 17.88 -21.85
N ALA A 727 -8.46 19.00 -21.96
CA ALA A 727 -8.42 20.08 -20.94
C ALA A 727 -9.78 20.63 -20.51
N GLY A 728 -10.83 20.51 -21.33
CA GLY A 728 -12.21 20.93 -21.00
C GLY A 728 -13.09 19.83 -20.44
N ARG A 729 -12.55 18.60 -20.26
CA ARG A 729 -13.37 17.48 -19.84
C ARG A 729 -13.51 17.41 -18.33
N THR A 730 -14.75 17.39 -17.87
CA THR A 730 -15.10 17.29 -16.44
C THR A 730 -15.86 16.01 -16.09
N ASN A 731 -16.25 15.20 -17.10
CA ASN A 731 -17.06 14.00 -16.92
C ASN A 731 -16.22 12.75 -17.15
N TYR A 732 -16.63 11.64 -16.51
CA TYR A 732 -16.08 10.33 -16.81
C TYR A 732 -16.20 9.97 -18.29
N TRP A 733 -15.29 9.16 -18.79
CA TRP A 733 -15.47 8.48 -20.07
C TRP A 733 -16.51 7.35 -19.96
N THR A 734 -17.25 7.11 -21.02
CA THR A 734 -17.86 5.81 -21.26
C THR A 734 -17.03 5.04 -22.28
N LEU A 735 -17.08 3.71 -22.24
CA LEU A 735 -16.32 2.90 -23.19
C LEU A 735 -16.74 3.20 -24.65
N ALA A 736 -18.04 3.41 -24.89
CA ALA A 736 -18.56 3.75 -26.21
C ALA A 736 -18.04 5.09 -26.72
N GLU A 737 -18.04 6.12 -25.89
CA GLU A 737 -17.53 7.44 -26.22
C GLU A 737 -16.02 7.40 -26.50
N LEU A 738 -15.26 6.73 -25.66
CA LEU A 738 -13.81 6.58 -25.82
C LEU A 738 -13.46 5.84 -27.12
N THR A 739 -14.21 4.78 -27.44
CA THR A 739 -14.11 4.01 -28.66
C THR A 739 -14.37 4.85 -29.91
N SER A 740 -15.35 5.77 -29.86
CA SER A 740 -15.65 6.64 -30.99
C SER A 740 -14.54 7.65 -31.29
N GLN A 741 -13.84 8.11 -30.26
CA GLN A 741 -12.75 9.09 -30.38
C GLN A 741 -11.39 8.45 -30.65
N ILE A 742 -11.18 7.23 -30.21
CA ILE A 742 -9.98 6.42 -30.44
C ILE A 742 -10.42 5.12 -31.11
N PRO A 743 -10.64 5.13 -32.43
CA PRO A 743 -11.17 3.97 -33.15
C PRO A 743 -10.33 2.70 -33.01
N ALA A 744 -9.03 2.83 -32.74
CA ALA A 744 -8.16 1.70 -32.43
C ALA A 744 -8.53 0.96 -31.13
N LEU A 745 -9.32 1.59 -30.24
CA LEU A 745 -9.93 0.97 -29.07
C LEU A 745 -11.24 0.26 -29.34
N GLY A 746 -11.96 0.74 -30.35
CA GLY A 746 -13.27 0.23 -30.73
C GLY A 746 -13.24 -1.10 -31.43
N VAL A 747 -12.07 -1.59 -31.72
CA VAL A 747 -11.87 -3.00 -32.01
C VAL A 747 -11.61 -3.70 -30.67
N PRO A 748 -12.65 -4.27 -29.98
CA PRO A 748 -12.36 -5.40 -29.16
C PRO A 748 -11.52 -6.27 -30.08
N ARG A 749 -10.32 -6.67 -29.68
CA ARG A 749 -9.53 -7.56 -30.48
C ARG A 749 -10.37 -8.81 -30.57
N ALA A 750 -11.20 -8.85 -31.62
CA ALA A 750 -12.03 -10.00 -31.86
C ALA A 750 -11.06 -11.14 -32.09
N LEU A 751 -11.14 -12.11 -31.25
CA LEU A 751 -10.49 -13.37 -31.46
C LEU A 751 -10.97 -13.84 -32.84
N PHE A 752 -10.06 -14.24 -33.70
CA PHE A 752 -10.42 -14.80 -34.99
C PHE A 752 -11.24 -16.07 -34.74
N LYS A 753 -12.43 -16.13 -35.31
CA LYS A 753 -13.43 -17.18 -35.04
C LYS A 753 -13.34 -18.35 -36.02
N ARG A 754 -12.80 -18.11 -37.21
CA ARG A 754 -12.72 -19.09 -38.31
C ARG A 754 -11.45 -19.94 -38.23
N ARG A 755 -10.98 -20.24 -37.01
CA ARG A 755 -9.75 -20.99 -36.77
C ARG A 755 -9.73 -22.36 -37.43
N ALA A 756 -10.89 -23.04 -37.48
CA ALA A 756 -11.03 -24.33 -38.16
C ALA A 756 -10.77 -24.28 -39.68
N GLU A 757 -10.76 -23.09 -40.28
CA GLU A 757 -10.49 -22.89 -41.71
C GLU A 757 -9.02 -22.51 -41.99
N TRP A 758 -8.22 -22.32 -40.94
CA TRP A 758 -6.80 -21.97 -41.07
C TRP A 758 -6.03 -23.20 -41.60
N LYS A 759 -5.09 -22.94 -42.51
CA LYS A 759 -4.12 -23.96 -42.92
C LYS A 759 -2.80 -23.70 -42.20
N LEU A 760 -2.35 -24.71 -41.50
CA LEU A 760 -1.12 -24.67 -40.73
C LEU A 760 -0.01 -25.45 -41.44
N ALA A 761 1.22 -24.96 -41.36
CA ALA A 761 2.40 -25.68 -41.72
C ALA A 761 3.58 -25.35 -40.78
N ALA A 762 4.41 -26.32 -40.52
CA ALA A 762 5.62 -26.15 -39.73
C ALA A 762 6.76 -26.96 -40.37
N ASN A 763 8.00 -26.50 -40.16
CA ASN A 763 9.16 -27.26 -40.58
C ASN A 763 9.69 -28.18 -39.48
N MET A 764 9.03 -28.26 -38.35
CA MET A 764 9.33 -29.13 -37.22
C MET A 764 8.50 -30.42 -37.28
N ALA A 765 9.09 -31.55 -36.92
CA ALA A 765 8.34 -32.78 -36.79
C ALA A 765 7.53 -32.83 -35.50
N ALA A 766 6.28 -33.23 -35.59
CA ALA A 766 5.42 -33.44 -34.43
C ALA A 766 5.75 -34.73 -33.68
N ARG A 767 5.51 -34.75 -32.38
CA ARG A 767 5.44 -36.01 -31.61
C ARG A 767 4.22 -36.80 -32.06
N ASP A 768 4.24 -38.12 -31.85
CA ASP A 768 3.07 -38.97 -32.08
C ASP A 768 1.84 -38.43 -31.36
N ASN A 769 0.72 -38.36 -32.05
CA ASN A 769 -0.60 -37.88 -31.58
C ASN A 769 -0.68 -36.38 -31.22
N SER A 770 0.20 -35.53 -31.75
CA SER A 770 0.13 -34.09 -31.56
C SER A 770 0.10 -33.31 -32.89
N PRO A 771 -0.97 -33.43 -33.68
CA PRO A 771 -1.08 -32.77 -34.99
C PRO A 771 -1.12 -31.25 -34.85
N LEU A 772 -0.78 -30.53 -35.92
CA LEU A 772 -0.80 -29.05 -35.92
C LEU A 772 -2.18 -28.48 -35.54
N GLU A 773 -3.24 -29.13 -35.95
CA GLU A 773 -4.62 -28.72 -35.73
C GLU A 773 -5.00 -28.74 -34.24
N ALA A 774 -4.30 -29.51 -33.40
CA ALA A 774 -4.53 -29.56 -31.95
C ALA A 774 -4.24 -28.23 -31.25
N MET A 775 -3.51 -27.29 -31.87
CA MET A 775 -3.35 -25.93 -31.31
C MET A 775 -4.54 -25.00 -31.62
N LEU A 776 -5.56 -25.48 -32.30
CA LEU A 776 -6.75 -24.70 -32.69
C LEU A 776 -8.06 -25.27 -32.12
N ASP A 777 -8.04 -26.38 -31.41
CA ASP A 777 -9.23 -27.16 -31.01
C ASP A 777 -9.92 -26.58 -29.75
N GLY A 778 -9.28 -25.67 -29.01
CA GLY A 778 -9.82 -25.04 -27.81
C GLY A 778 -9.68 -25.90 -26.56
N ASP A 779 -9.01 -27.06 -26.60
CA ASP A 779 -8.74 -27.88 -25.43
C ASP A 779 -7.30 -27.63 -24.90
N PRO A 780 -7.13 -27.01 -23.75
CA PRO A 780 -5.78 -26.72 -23.19
C PRO A 780 -5.00 -27.99 -22.81
N LYS A 781 -5.60 -29.17 -22.93
CA LYS A 781 -4.91 -30.45 -22.66
C LYS A 781 -4.27 -31.05 -23.92
N THR A 782 -4.71 -30.65 -25.09
CA THR A 782 -4.13 -31.02 -26.36
C THR A 782 -3.16 -29.95 -26.84
N GLY A 783 -2.53 -30.13 -27.98
CA GLY A 783 -1.63 -29.15 -28.56
C GLY A 783 -0.67 -29.77 -29.58
N TYR A 784 0.08 -28.92 -30.24
CA TYR A 784 1.17 -29.28 -31.09
C TYR A 784 2.46 -29.34 -30.28
N PHE A 785 3.10 -30.52 -30.26
CA PHE A 785 4.35 -30.78 -29.55
C PHE A 785 5.41 -31.19 -30.53
N THR A 786 6.48 -30.46 -30.62
CA THR A 786 7.61 -30.87 -31.45
C THR A 786 8.37 -32.06 -30.84
N GLN A 787 9.06 -32.85 -31.67
CA GLN A 787 9.95 -33.90 -31.18
C GLN A 787 11.08 -33.29 -30.33
N ASP A 788 11.64 -34.10 -29.38
CA ASP A 788 12.74 -33.70 -28.51
C ASP A 788 14.07 -33.64 -29.29
N VAL A 789 14.12 -32.86 -30.32
CA VAL A 789 15.33 -32.53 -31.07
C VAL A 789 15.72 -31.09 -30.74
N LYS A 790 17.03 -30.85 -30.71
CA LYS A 790 17.54 -29.50 -30.53
C LYS A 790 16.85 -28.57 -31.52
N PRO A 791 16.09 -27.56 -31.09
CA PRO A 791 15.55 -26.58 -32.01
C PRO A 791 16.74 -25.89 -32.71
N PHE A 792 16.72 -25.92 -34.05
CA PHE A 792 17.68 -25.14 -34.83
C PHE A 792 17.13 -23.72 -35.03
N PRO A 793 18.00 -22.68 -35.14
CA PRO A 793 17.57 -21.38 -35.62
C PRO A 793 16.81 -21.56 -36.95
N LEU A 794 15.69 -20.86 -37.09
CA LEU A 794 14.78 -20.88 -38.24
C LEU A 794 13.69 -22.00 -38.19
N GLU A 795 13.43 -22.63 -37.07
CA GLU A 795 12.18 -23.38 -36.91
C GLU A 795 10.98 -22.44 -36.93
N TRP A 796 10.00 -22.74 -37.73
CA TRP A 796 8.87 -21.88 -37.97
C TRP A 796 7.53 -22.62 -38.03
N LEU A 797 6.51 -21.86 -37.69
CA LEU A 797 5.09 -22.18 -37.90
C LEU A 797 4.47 -21.14 -38.82
N THR A 798 3.70 -21.57 -39.80
CA THR A 798 2.91 -20.66 -40.65
C THR A 798 1.42 -20.89 -40.48
N VAL A 799 0.65 -19.82 -40.59
CA VAL A 799 -0.80 -19.80 -40.63
C VAL A 799 -1.24 -19.15 -41.93
N GLU A 800 -2.00 -19.88 -42.78
CA GLU A 800 -2.72 -19.30 -43.92
C GLU A 800 -4.16 -19.04 -43.49
N LEU A 801 -4.59 -17.80 -43.57
CA LEU A 801 -5.95 -17.36 -43.25
C LEU A 801 -6.88 -17.57 -44.45
N PRO A 802 -8.19 -17.80 -44.24
CA PRO A 802 -9.17 -17.94 -45.30
C PRO A 802 -9.22 -16.74 -46.26
N ALA A 803 -9.02 -15.54 -45.68
CA ALA A 803 -8.97 -14.29 -46.43
C ALA A 803 -7.90 -13.37 -45.87
N ARG A 804 -7.47 -12.39 -46.63
CA ARG A 804 -6.58 -11.32 -46.17
C ARG A 804 -7.25 -10.55 -45.04
N SER A 805 -6.74 -10.66 -43.86
CA SER A 805 -7.34 -10.13 -42.61
C SER A 805 -6.38 -9.15 -41.92
N ARG A 806 -6.93 -8.26 -41.11
CA ARG A 806 -6.17 -7.30 -40.33
C ARG A 806 -5.76 -7.93 -39.01
N ILE A 807 -4.46 -8.21 -38.83
CA ILE A 807 -3.89 -8.82 -37.63
C ILE A 807 -3.35 -7.70 -36.74
N VAL A 808 -3.70 -7.74 -35.46
CA VAL A 808 -3.28 -6.77 -34.47
C VAL A 808 -2.43 -7.40 -33.38
N GLY A 809 -2.64 -8.66 -33.05
CA GLY A 809 -1.91 -9.37 -32.02
C GLY A 809 -2.01 -10.88 -32.16
N ILE A 810 -1.15 -11.56 -31.43
CA ILE A 810 -0.97 -13.01 -31.40
C ILE A 810 -0.98 -13.48 -29.94
N ASP A 811 -1.57 -14.66 -29.71
CA ASP A 811 -1.62 -15.31 -28.41
C ASP A 811 -1.20 -16.77 -28.59
N ILE A 812 -0.12 -17.16 -27.87
CA ILE A 812 0.45 -18.51 -27.90
C ILE A 812 0.44 -19.06 -26.48
N ASP A 813 -0.35 -20.07 -26.21
CA ASP A 813 -0.36 -20.77 -24.92
C ASP A 813 0.49 -22.05 -24.97
N SER A 814 1.55 -22.09 -24.18
CA SER A 814 2.48 -23.21 -24.04
C SER A 814 2.51 -23.75 -22.61
N ARG A 815 1.58 -23.37 -21.74
CA ARG A 815 1.58 -23.71 -20.31
C ARG A 815 1.33 -25.20 -20.04
N GLY A 816 1.82 -25.64 -18.87
CA GLY A 816 1.49 -26.94 -18.29
C GLY A 816 2.55 -28.04 -18.54
N GLU A 817 3.54 -27.82 -19.40
CA GLU A 817 4.68 -28.70 -19.50
C GLU A 817 5.72 -28.35 -18.44
N LYS A 818 6.22 -29.36 -17.73
CA LYS A 818 7.20 -29.18 -16.66
C LYS A 818 8.39 -30.06 -16.85
N SER A 819 9.59 -29.53 -16.56
CA SER A 819 10.80 -30.31 -16.46
C SER A 819 10.76 -31.27 -15.26
N GLU A 820 11.71 -32.21 -15.18
CA GLU A 820 11.88 -33.08 -14.00
C GLU A 820 12.07 -32.29 -12.69
N ALA A 821 12.61 -31.07 -12.78
CA ALA A 821 12.76 -30.15 -11.65
C ALA A 821 11.50 -29.31 -11.34
N GLY A 822 10.35 -29.59 -12.00
CA GLY A 822 9.10 -28.90 -11.79
C GLY A 822 8.98 -27.51 -12.44
N LYS A 823 9.98 -27.04 -13.18
CA LYS A 823 9.98 -25.76 -13.88
C LYS A 823 9.14 -25.87 -15.17
N GLU A 824 8.28 -24.89 -15.44
CA GLU A 824 7.57 -24.81 -16.72
C GLU A 824 8.54 -24.67 -17.89
N ILE A 825 8.26 -25.42 -18.96
CA ILE A 825 9.07 -25.53 -20.17
C ILE A 825 8.15 -25.59 -21.40
N GLY A 826 8.73 -25.54 -22.60
CA GLY A 826 8.00 -25.81 -23.85
C GLY A 826 7.70 -24.59 -24.71
N TRP A 827 8.19 -23.40 -24.35
CA TRP A 827 8.08 -22.22 -25.21
C TRP A 827 9.44 -21.79 -25.75
N ALA A 828 9.45 -21.13 -26.91
CA ALA A 828 10.66 -20.54 -27.45
C ALA A 828 10.98 -19.21 -26.73
N PRO A 829 12.25 -18.92 -26.41
CA PRO A 829 12.63 -17.70 -25.70
C PRO A 829 12.41 -16.43 -26.51
N VAL A 830 12.59 -16.50 -27.83
CA VAL A 830 12.39 -15.35 -28.74
C VAL A 830 11.81 -15.82 -30.05
N TYR A 831 10.76 -15.11 -30.51
CA TYR A 831 10.16 -15.30 -31.83
C TYR A 831 10.47 -14.11 -32.75
N SER A 832 10.43 -14.35 -34.07
CA SER A 832 10.16 -13.33 -35.07
C SER A 832 8.78 -13.54 -35.66
N VAL A 833 8.18 -12.45 -36.11
CA VAL A 833 6.89 -12.46 -36.81
C VAL A 833 7.06 -11.86 -38.20
N GLU A 834 6.63 -12.61 -39.19
CA GLU A 834 6.64 -12.22 -40.59
C GLU A 834 5.27 -12.42 -41.21
N ILE A 835 4.93 -11.64 -42.21
CA ILE A 835 3.69 -11.73 -42.96
C ILE A 835 3.95 -11.90 -44.45
N SER A 836 2.94 -12.44 -45.13
CA SER A 836 2.98 -12.61 -46.59
C SER A 836 1.57 -12.59 -47.18
N ASP A 837 1.43 -12.15 -48.40
CA ASP A 837 0.19 -12.25 -49.19
C ASP A 837 0.18 -13.51 -50.08
N ASP A 838 1.34 -13.99 -50.49
CA ASP A 838 1.50 -15.12 -51.46
C ASP A 838 2.06 -16.39 -50.81
N GLY A 839 2.38 -16.37 -49.50
CA GLY A 839 3.01 -17.47 -48.79
C GLY A 839 4.46 -17.78 -49.20
N LYS A 840 5.06 -16.95 -50.05
CA LYS A 840 6.42 -17.15 -50.60
C LYS A 840 7.35 -15.98 -50.23
N THR A 841 6.85 -14.77 -50.38
CA THR A 841 7.61 -13.53 -50.09
C THR A 841 7.22 -13.05 -48.70
N TRP A 842 8.17 -13.03 -47.77
CA TRP A 842 7.93 -12.71 -46.37
C TRP A 842 8.48 -11.33 -46.01
N THR A 843 7.70 -10.58 -45.30
CA THR A 843 8.06 -9.26 -44.76
C THR A 843 8.12 -9.34 -43.25
N MET A 844 9.27 -8.97 -42.67
CA MET A 844 9.44 -8.90 -41.22
C MET A 844 8.55 -7.83 -40.61
N VAL A 845 7.77 -8.19 -39.61
CA VAL A 845 6.91 -7.30 -38.84
C VAL A 845 7.54 -7.01 -37.48
N ASP A 846 8.02 -8.06 -36.81
CA ASP A 846 8.74 -7.96 -35.55
C ASP A 846 9.87 -9.00 -35.54
N ALA A 847 11.08 -8.54 -35.28
CA ALA A 847 12.28 -9.38 -35.30
C ALA A 847 12.57 -10.04 -33.94
N LYS A 848 11.94 -9.56 -32.86
CA LYS A 848 12.25 -9.99 -31.49
C LYS A 848 11.05 -9.91 -30.57
N VAL A 849 10.14 -10.86 -30.73
CA VAL A 849 9.06 -11.07 -29.77
C VAL A 849 9.55 -12.02 -28.70
N VAL A 850 9.40 -11.61 -27.48
CA VAL A 850 9.79 -12.41 -26.33
C VAL A 850 8.76 -13.50 -26.06
N GLY A 851 9.22 -14.74 -25.94
CA GLY A 851 8.39 -15.88 -25.60
C GLY A 851 8.22 -16.06 -24.10
N GLU A 852 7.05 -16.49 -23.72
CA GLU A 852 6.65 -16.83 -22.34
C GLU A 852 5.79 -18.10 -22.39
N PRO A 853 5.53 -18.77 -21.23
CA PRO A 853 4.61 -19.91 -21.18
C PRO A 853 3.22 -19.60 -21.76
N HIS A 854 2.77 -18.35 -21.64
CA HIS A 854 1.58 -17.82 -22.29
C HIS A 854 1.91 -16.45 -22.91
N ALA A 855 2.42 -16.48 -24.12
CA ALA A 855 2.86 -15.29 -24.83
C ALA A 855 1.69 -14.58 -25.51
N ARG A 856 1.31 -13.40 -25.00
CA ARG A 856 0.34 -12.48 -25.62
C ARG A 856 1.05 -11.22 -26.03
N PHE A 857 1.08 -10.92 -27.30
CA PHE A 857 1.76 -9.72 -27.77
C PHE A 857 1.04 -9.05 -28.93
N ASN A 858 1.24 -7.74 -29.02
CA ASN A 858 0.80 -6.94 -30.14
C ASN A 858 1.87 -6.87 -31.20
N LEU A 859 1.45 -6.83 -32.45
CA LEU A 859 2.34 -6.41 -33.51
C LEU A 859 2.66 -4.91 -33.33
N PRO A 860 3.86 -4.46 -33.70
CA PRO A 860 4.26 -3.04 -33.57
C PRO A 860 3.28 -2.08 -34.27
N ALA A 861 2.61 -2.54 -35.32
CA ALA A 861 1.49 -1.90 -35.98
C ALA A 861 0.53 -2.98 -36.50
N PRO A 862 -0.79 -2.68 -36.61
CA PRO A 862 -1.71 -3.58 -37.30
C PRO A 862 -1.29 -3.85 -38.73
N VAL A 863 -1.32 -5.10 -39.15
CA VAL A 863 -0.91 -5.54 -40.50
C VAL A 863 -2.05 -6.21 -41.24
N GLU A 864 -2.12 -6.00 -42.55
CA GLU A 864 -3.05 -6.69 -43.44
C GLU A 864 -2.30 -7.84 -44.11
N ALA A 865 -2.67 -9.08 -43.87
CA ALA A 865 -1.99 -10.23 -44.41
C ALA A 865 -2.93 -11.44 -44.59
N ARG A 866 -2.56 -12.35 -45.48
CA ARG A 866 -3.19 -13.67 -45.65
C ARG A 866 -2.37 -14.74 -44.95
N HIS A 867 -1.06 -14.59 -44.87
CA HIS A 867 -0.17 -15.55 -44.24
C HIS A 867 0.62 -14.89 -43.13
N LEU A 868 0.76 -15.60 -42.01
CA LEU A 868 1.59 -15.24 -40.87
C LEU A 868 2.65 -16.33 -40.67
N ARG A 869 3.88 -15.93 -40.35
CA ARG A 869 4.94 -16.86 -39.93
C ARG A 869 5.51 -16.43 -38.59
N ILE A 870 5.57 -17.38 -37.69
CA ILE A 870 6.20 -17.23 -36.39
C ILE A 870 7.43 -18.14 -36.41
N ALA A 871 8.64 -17.59 -36.18
CA ALA A 871 9.85 -18.35 -36.24
C ALA A 871 10.68 -18.16 -34.96
N ILE A 872 11.33 -19.21 -34.53
CA ILE A 872 12.26 -19.18 -33.39
C ILE A 872 13.58 -18.54 -33.83
N THR A 873 14.02 -17.50 -33.13
CA THR A 873 15.24 -16.74 -33.47
C THR A 873 16.41 -16.91 -32.51
N GLU A 874 16.15 -17.27 -31.25
CA GLU A 874 17.21 -17.55 -30.27
C GLU A 874 17.08 -18.98 -29.74
N LYS A 875 18.24 -19.66 -29.59
CA LYS A 875 18.30 -20.97 -28.94
C LYS A 875 18.27 -20.83 -27.43
N ASP A 876 17.33 -21.52 -26.77
CA ASP A 876 17.64 -22.06 -25.46
C ASP A 876 17.75 -23.58 -25.56
N SER A 877 18.71 -24.18 -24.86
CA SER A 877 19.09 -25.55 -25.01
C SER A 877 17.99 -26.49 -24.50
N TRP A 878 17.61 -27.47 -25.29
CA TRP A 878 17.03 -28.73 -24.84
C TRP A 878 15.52 -28.89 -24.67
N GLN A 879 14.66 -28.06 -25.25
CA GLN A 879 13.22 -28.21 -25.06
C GLN A 879 12.43 -28.27 -26.36
N ALA A 880 11.48 -29.20 -26.44
CA ALA A 880 10.49 -29.23 -27.48
C ALA A 880 9.66 -27.92 -27.42
N TRP A 881 9.30 -27.40 -28.58
CA TRP A 881 8.33 -26.32 -28.63
C TRP A 881 6.91 -26.89 -28.47
N VAL A 882 6.16 -26.35 -27.55
CA VAL A 882 4.79 -26.75 -27.27
C VAL A 882 3.89 -25.56 -27.56
N ILE A 883 2.83 -25.79 -28.35
CA ILE A 883 1.79 -24.80 -28.57
C ILE A 883 0.45 -25.50 -28.32
N LYS A 884 -0.17 -25.25 -27.18
CA LYS A 884 -1.48 -25.79 -26.81
C LYS A 884 -2.62 -25.03 -27.47
N GLU A 885 -2.47 -23.70 -27.52
CA GLU A 885 -3.43 -22.86 -28.21
C GLU A 885 -2.71 -21.75 -28.95
N LEU A 886 -3.15 -21.52 -30.19
CA LEU A 886 -2.73 -20.37 -31.02
C LEU A 886 -3.95 -19.54 -31.39
N ASN A 887 -3.92 -18.26 -31.05
CA ASN A 887 -5.00 -17.34 -31.40
C ASN A 887 -4.44 -16.09 -32.08
N LEU A 888 -5.22 -15.51 -32.98
CA LEU A 888 -4.98 -14.20 -33.59
C LEU A 888 -6.08 -13.24 -33.21
N TYR A 889 -5.72 -11.98 -33.11
CA TYR A 889 -6.63 -10.89 -32.81
C TYR A 889 -6.61 -9.85 -33.92
N GLY A 890 -7.75 -9.30 -34.22
CA GLY A 890 -7.92 -8.25 -35.24
C GLY A 890 -9.27 -8.31 -35.91
N ASP A 891 -9.33 -7.88 -37.18
CA ASP A 891 -10.52 -7.92 -38.02
C ASP A 891 -10.38 -9.09 -39.01
N GLU A 892 -11.07 -10.20 -38.73
CA GLU A 892 -11.15 -11.37 -39.58
C GLU A 892 -12.11 -11.11 -40.75
N LYS A 893 -11.64 -11.37 -41.98
CA LYS A 893 -12.45 -11.23 -43.19
C LYS A 893 -12.90 -12.59 -43.77
#